data_288bfa690e0257f8eb9f9ac4d49cffd2
#
_entry.id   288bfa690e0257f8eb9f9ac4d49cffd2
#
_cell.length_a   1.000
_cell.length_b   1.000
_cell.length_c   1.000
_cell.angle_alpha   90.00
_cell.angle_beta   90.00
_cell.angle_gamma   90.00
#
_symmetry.space_group_name_H-M   'P 1'
#
loop_
_entity.id
_entity.type
_entity.pdbx_description
1 polymer ?
#
loop_
_entity_poly.entity_id
_entity_poly.type
_entity_poly.pdbx_seq_one_letter_code
_entity_poly.pdbx_strand_id
1 'polypeptide(L)'
;MINTIDISGKWELFFSKEPQNALPDNYSDSIILPDTLSHAGKTPVCENKEEGYLTDTHSFLGYAFFRRNITVCEDTAGRRAFLTLERTRISTLYIDGNKIGTCDSLCGTHSYDISEYMTAGVHEVIICVANVGYKTGGGHMTSPDTQTNWLGITGRMAIDIYPDSYISDVRITAEADGTLSVKGKVNRRTKCDTIDMSVISPDGIRVLAAQITADEDLFEAEFKINGAKLWDEFEQNIYTLKLAYGEDTYTSKFGFVSFASEGRKLLVNGCESFLRGKHDGLIWPLTGFAPCDVKAWKDRLKTAKSYGINHYRFHTCCPPDAAFTAADELGIYMEPELPFWGTIAAKGEEGYNEEEQQYLISEGIRIIKEFSHHPSFVMMSLGNELWGSRERLGEIINILRRENHTIFFTSGSNNFQFWPAEIPEEDFFTGVRLSRDRLIRGSYAMCDAPLGHIQTDKPGTSHNYDAAIRGESGSENSAGATMQIQYGTGVKTVKVNAADGSYIPHKPVISHEVGQYDFFPDFDEDKLYTGPLKPRYLDIFRERLEEKNLFSQWRDMYEAVGAHCTQCYKDETETAMRSAELSGFQLLDLQDFNGQGVSLVGILNALMESKGFITPEKWRSFCDSSVVLAEFDSYVCSAEDKTEIKFLISSYGKNKIKSGTLSYSIKSEETDISGSIDFESGEERISRIGKITADFSNITKAQKAELNISAKGLCNSYTLWLYPNTDITITAGGIYSADDEVLFADSVNQAKELIAKGKKAMVITGGENSIENAYCADFWNYHMFRVISESMNKPVAAGTMGLLIDKDDALLSDFPCEKYTTPQWYEAVTHSRADILDDCPDIIPIVQVVDNNERCHRLGMLYRKDGVLHCSIKLYEAASLPEIKQLAKSIMNNI
;
A
#
# COMPACT_ATOMS: atom_id res chain seq x y z
N MET A 1 42.62 -3.07 5.52
CA MET A 1 41.66 -2.52 6.52
C MET A 1 41.52 -1.05 6.20
N ILE A 2 40.33 -0.57 5.93
CA ILE A 2 40.07 0.85 5.70
C ILE A 2 40.14 1.53 7.05
N ASN A 3 40.95 2.61 7.17
CA ASN A 3 40.87 3.50 8.31
C ASN A 3 39.74 4.48 8.06
N THR A 4 38.90 4.69 9.03
CA THR A 4 37.75 5.60 8.93
C THR A 4 37.87 6.70 9.98
N ILE A 5 37.69 7.95 9.59
CA ILE A 5 37.49 9.08 10.49
C ILE A 5 35.98 9.35 10.53
N ASP A 6 35.36 9.11 11.68
CA ASP A 6 33.97 9.50 11.91
C ASP A 6 33.89 11.02 12.03
N ILE A 7 33.09 11.64 11.18
CA ILE A 7 32.84 13.08 11.18
C ILE A 7 31.45 13.45 11.71
N SER A 8 30.74 12.52 12.34
CA SER A 8 29.52 12.78 13.10
C SER A 8 29.77 13.68 14.31
N GLY A 9 28.73 14.28 14.86
CA GLY A 9 28.81 15.11 16.05
C GLY A 9 28.46 16.58 15.78
N LYS A 10 29.05 17.52 16.54
CA LYS A 10 28.69 18.93 16.47
C LYS A 10 29.27 19.61 15.24
N TRP A 11 28.40 20.29 14.47
CA TRP A 11 28.73 21.14 13.32
C TRP A 11 28.16 22.53 13.55
N GLU A 12 28.86 23.57 13.11
CA GLU A 12 28.33 24.93 13.01
C GLU A 12 27.33 24.99 11.85
N LEU A 13 26.27 25.78 11.98
CA LEU A 13 25.16 25.85 11.06
C LEU A 13 24.86 27.28 10.60
N PHE A 14 24.69 27.43 9.28
CA PHE A 14 24.04 28.56 8.63
C PHE A 14 23.00 28.02 7.63
N PHE A 15 21.82 28.66 7.52
CA PHE A 15 20.84 28.29 6.49
C PHE A 15 20.19 29.50 5.87
N SER A 16 19.74 29.37 4.61
CA SER A 16 19.15 30.44 3.80
C SER A 16 18.15 29.91 2.81
N LYS A 17 17.07 30.65 2.53
CA LYS A 17 16.13 30.33 1.45
C LYS A 17 16.72 30.54 0.06
N GLU A 18 17.63 31.49 -0.08
CA GLU A 18 18.27 31.85 -1.35
C GLU A 18 19.68 31.24 -1.45
N PRO A 19 20.11 30.87 -2.65
CA PRO A 19 21.47 30.42 -2.88
C PRO A 19 22.47 31.51 -2.49
N GLN A 20 23.60 31.12 -1.92
CA GLN A 20 24.67 32.04 -1.56
C GLN A 20 25.71 32.11 -2.67
N ASN A 21 26.10 33.34 -3.05
CA ASN A 21 27.13 33.57 -4.07
C ASN A 21 28.57 33.30 -3.55
N ALA A 22 28.74 33.25 -2.22
CA ALA A 22 29.99 32.95 -1.54
C ALA A 22 29.70 32.10 -0.29
N LEU A 23 30.71 31.42 0.25
CA LEU A 23 30.58 30.71 1.52
C LEU A 23 30.22 31.70 2.65
N PRO A 24 29.34 31.32 3.59
CA PRO A 24 28.97 32.18 4.72
C PRO A 24 30.19 32.47 5.64
N ASP A 25 30.38 33.73 6.01
CA ASP A 25 31.42 34.11 6.97
C ASP A 25 30.98 33.82 8.42
N ASN A 26 29.69 33.89 8.70
CA ASN A 26 29.13 33.75 10.06
C ASN A 26 28.18 32.57 10.15
N TYR A 27 28.46 31.67 11.10
CA TYR A 27 27.62 30.54 11.47
C TYR A 27 27.05 30.81 12.86
N SER A 28 25.76 31.21 12.90
CA SER A 28 25.12 31.70 14.13
C SER A 28 24.50 30.59 15.00
N ASP A 29 24.45 29.35 14.50
CA ASP A 29 23.88 28.22 15.22
C ASP A 29 24.78 26.98 15.09
N SER A 30 24.36 25.85 15.67
CA SER A 30 25.03 24.56 15.57
C SER A 30 24.00 23.42 15.60
N ILE A 31 24.35 22.28 14.99
CA ILE A 31 23.55 21.07 14.95
C ILE A 31 24.44 19.85 15.26
N ILE A 32 23.85 18.80 15.77
CA ILE A 32 24.50 17.49 15.92
C ILE A 32 24.12 16.65 14.69
N LEU A 33 25.06 16.36 13.81
CA LEU A 33 24.86 15.50 12.64
C LEU A 33 25.33 14.06 12.96
N PRO A 34 24.73 13.02 12.36
CA PRO A 34 23.66 13.07 11.35
C PRO A 34 22.30 13.45 11.93
N ASP A 35 21.58 14.36 11.29
CA ASP A 35 20.23 14.80 11.61
C ASP A 35 19.67 15.73 10.52
N THR A 36 18.39 16.09 10.63
CA THR A 36 17.75 17.09 9.78
C THR A 36 17.45 18.37 10.55
N LEU A 37 17.32 19.49 9.84
CA LEU A 37 16.98 20.78 10.49
C LEU A 37 15.62 20.72 11.18
N SER A 38 14.67 20.02 10.58
CA SER A 38 13.32 19.86 11.14
C SER A 38 13.35 19.05 12.44
N HIS A 39 13.93 17.86 12.43
CA HIS A 39 14.01 17.01 13.64
C HIS A 39 14.80 17.68 14.76
N ALA A 40 15.89 18.38 14.44
CA ALA A 40 16.70 19.14 15.40
C ALA A 40 16.04 20.47 15.84
N GLY A 41 14.88 20.85 15.31
CA GLY A 41 14.16 22.08 15.65
C GLY A 41 14.95 23.36 15.34
N LYS A 42 15.70 23.40 14.23
CA LYS A 42 16.64 24.49 13.89
C LYS A 42 16.02 25.59 13.03
N THR A 43 14.91 25.33 12.40
CA THR A 43 14.19 26.30 11.55
C THR A 43 13.00 26.92 12.33
N PRO A 44 12.47 28.06 11.87
CA PRO A 44 11.31 28.67 12.52
C PRO A 44 10.14 27.69 12.66
N VAL A 45 9.39 27.81 13.75
CA VAL A 45 8.19 27.00 13.98
C VAL A 45 7.13 27.33 12.92
N CYS A 46 6.57 26.32 12.28
CA CYS A 46 5.42 26.42 11.41
C CYS A 46 4.14 26.18 12.22
N GLU A 47 3.26 27.20 12.23
CA GLU A 47 1.96 27.14 12.92
C GLU A 47 0.81 26.72 11.97
N ASN A 48 1.09 26.51 10.69
CA ASN A 48 0.07 26.13 9.72
C ASN A 48 -0.59 24.79 10.11
N LYS A 49 -1.86 24.67 9.77
CA LYS A 49 -2.60 23.41 9.78
C LYS A 49 -2.76 22.95 8.34
N GLU A 50 -2.18 21.82 8.01
CA GLU A 50 -2.31 21.21 6.68
C GLU A 50 -3.44 20.18 6.71
N GLU A 51 -4.39 20.30 5.80
CA GLU A 51 -5.50 19.34 5.71
C GLU A 51 -5.10 18.07 4.94
N GLY A 52 -4.26 18.22 3.94
CA GLY A 52 -3.92 17.14 3.01
C GLY A 52 -2.71 16.29 3.39
N TYR A 53 -1.96 16.62 4.46
CA TYR A 53 -0.77 15.88 4.86
C TYR A 53 -0.33 16.22 6.30
N LEU A 54 0.63 15.49 6.85
CA LEU A 54 1.23 15.80 8.16
C LEU A 54 1.94 17.15 8.11
N THR A 55 1.71 17.99 9.10
CA THR A 55 2.42 19.28 9.22
C THR A 55 3.83 19.05 9.77
N ASP A 56 4.85 19.40 9.01
CA ASP A 56 6.22 19.54 9.55
C ASP A 56 6.29 20.83 10.34
N THR A 57 6.48 20.71 11.66
CA THR A 57 6.54 21.86 12.60
C THR A 57 7.76 22.76 12.39
N HIS A 58 8.73 22.32 11.62
CA HIS A 58 9.95 23.02 11.28
C HIS A 58 10.28 22.96 9.80
N SER A 59 9.24 23.01 8.93
CA SER A 59 9.38 22.96 7.47
C SER A 59 10.30 24.07 6.95
N PHE A 60 11.25 23.70 6.10
CA PHE A 60 12.16 24.64 5.47
C PHE A 60 12.61 24.16 4.08
N LEU A 61 12.52 25.06 3.10
CA LEU A 61 13.05 24.85 1.75
C LEU A 61 14.18 25.85 1.49
N GLY A 62 15.34 25.35 1.04
CA GLY A 62 16.51 26.19 0.74
C GLY A 62 17.84 25.46 0.89
N TYR A 63 18.79 26.13 1.52
CA TYR A 63 20.20 25.74 1.62
C TYR A 63 20.64 25.71 3.08
N ALA A 64 21.34 24.66 3.49
CA ALA A 64 22.00 24.57 4.80
C ALA A 64 23.50 24.36 4.59
N PHE A 65 24.30 25.13 5.31
CA PHE A 65 25.77 25.06 5.32
C PHE A 65 26.21 24.55 6.69
N PHE A 66 26.89 23.41 6.69
CA PHE A 66 27.45 22.77 7.87
C PHE A 66 28.97 22.92 7.83
N ARG A 67 29.57 23.56 8.87
CA ARG A 67 31.01 23.82 8.94
C ARG A 67 31.65 23.13 10.13
N ARG A 68 32.83 22.52 9.91
CA ARG A 68 33.62 21.89 10.96
C ARG A 68 35.10 21.83 10.60
N ASN A 69 35.96 21.98 11.57
CA ASN A 69 37.37 21.70 11.42
C ASN A 69 37.67 20.23 11.66
N ILE A 70 38.42 19.60 10.74
CA ILE A 70 38.84 18.20 10.81
C ILE A 70 40.35 18.15 10.85
N THR A 71 40.92 17.33 11.75
CA THR A 71 42.39 17.15 11.85
C THR A 71 42.80 15.90 11.12
N VAL A 72 43.71 16.05 10.14
CA VAL A 72 44.41 14.97 9.44
C VAL A 72 45.72 14.71 10.13
N CYS A 73 45.93 13.48 10.63
CA CYS A 73 47.18 13.08 11.29
C CYS A 73 48.26 12.75 10.27
N GLU A 74 49.53 12.81 10.67
CA GLU A 74 50.69 12.52 9.80
C GLU A 74 50.66 11.09 9.23
N ASP A 75 50.17 10.11 9.94
CA ASP A 75 50.04 8.69 9.54
C ASP A 75 49.01 8.46 8.42
N THR A 76 48.04 9.36 8.27
CA THR A 76 46.97 9.32 7.25
C THR A 76 47.24 10.32 6.10
N ALA A 77 48.18 11.22 6.28
CA ALA A 77 48.53 12.24 5.27
C ALA A 77 49.00 11.62 3.95
N GLY A 78 48.55 12.20 2.85
CA GLY A 78 48.91 11.78 1.47
C GLY A 78 48.26 10.46 1.02
N ARG A 79 47.36 9.88 1.82
CA ARG A 79 46.60 8.67 1.43
C ARG A 79 45.40 9.00 0.56
N ARG A 80 44.92 8.01 -0.17
CA ARG A 80 43.66 8.10 -0.88
C ARG A 80 42.49 8.16 0.14
N ALA A 81 41.62 9.16 -0.02
CA ALA A 81 40.52 9.32 0.91
C ALA A 81 39.26 9.85 0.23
N PHE A 82 38.09 9.38 0.72
CA PHE A 82 36.78 9.81 0.26
C PHE A 82 35.94 10.27 1.46
N LEU A 83 35.36 11.47 1.36
CA LEU A 83 34.33 11.90 2.29
C LEU A 83 33.00 11.33 1.80
N THR A 84 32.32 10.57 2.67
CA THR A 84 31.08 9.88 2.37
C THR A 84 29.94 10.36 3.26
N LEU A 85 28.77 10.60 2.65
CA LEU A 85 27.49 10.91 3.30
C LEU A 85 26.49 9.86 2.85
N GLU A 86 25.94 9.07 3.77
CA GLU A 86 25.08 7.94 3.44
C GLU A 86 23.78 8.39 2.77
N ARG A 87 23.10 9.39 3.36
CA ARG A 87 21.87 9.95 2.83
C ARG A 87 21.81 11.47 3.03
N THR A 88 21.51 12.17 1.96
CA THR A 88 21.28 13.62 2.00
C THR A 88 20.46 14.06 0.80
N ARG A 89 20.34 15.37 0.58
CA ARG A 89 19.77 15.98 -0.62
C ARG A 89 20.91 16.42 -1.56
N ILE A 90 20.70 17.38 -2.45
CA ILE A 90 21.80 17.89 -3.30
C ILE A 90 22.89 18.42 -2.37
N SER A 91 24.07 17.81 -2.35
CA SER A 91 25.16 18.28 -1.51
C SER A 91 26.35 18.80 -2.33
N THR A 92 27.01 19.84 -1.82
CA THR A 92 28.24 20.41 -2.38
C THR A 92 29.28 20.46 -1.25
N LEU A 93 30.43 19.84 -1.48
CA LEU A 93 31.53 19.81 -0.53
C LEU A 93 32.59 20.91 -0.84
N TYR A 94 33.05 21.57 0.20
CA TYR A 94 34.17 22.50 0.17
C TYR A 94 35.20 22.12 1.23
N ILE A 95 36.49 22.23 0.91
CA ILE A 95 37.60 22.06 1.86
C ILE A 95 38.55 23.24 1.70
N ASP A 96 38.85 23.90 2.80
CA ASP A 96 39.73 25.11 2.85
C ASP A 96 39.29 26.17 1.83
N GLY A 97 37.99 26.37 1.70
CA GLY A 97 37.36 27.30 0.77
C GLY A 97 37.28 26.83 -0.70
N ASN A 98 37.89 25.71 -1.06
CA ASN A 98 37.87 25.17 -2.43
C ASN A 98 36.67 24.23 -2.62
N LYS A 99 35.91 24.42 -3.71
CA LYS A 99 34.84 23.51 -4.11
C LYS A 99 35.41 22.19 -4.61
N ILE A 100 35.06 21.10 -4.00
CA ILE A 100 35.46 19.72 -4.36
C ILE A 100 34.50 19.13 -5.41
N GLY A 101 33.21 19.24 -5.18
CA GLY A 101 32.19 18.66 -6.08
C GLY A 101 30.77 18.87 -5.59
N THR A 102 29.81 18.48 -6.45
CA THR A 102 28.38 18.43 -6.14
C THR A 102 27.86 17.05 -6.50
N CYS A 103 27.04 16.48 -5.63
CA CYS A 103 26.29 15.23 -5.86
C CYS A 103 24.80 15.49 -5.68
N ASP A 104 23.99 14.97 -6.60
CA ASP A 104 22.55 15.19 -6.68
C ASP A 104 21.71 13.91 -6.48
N SER A 105 22.34 12.79 -6.09
CA SER A 105 21.63 11.55 -5.80
C SER A 105 20.64 11.74 -4.64
N LEU A 106 19.42 11.23 -4.81
CA LEU A 106 18.41 11.19 -3.75
C LEU A 106 18.40 9.85 -3.01
N CYS A 107 18.94 8.80 -3.65
CA CYS A 107 18.80 7.42 -3.19
C CYS A 107 20.12 6.76 -2.77
N GLY A 108 21.26 7.20 -3.33
CA GLY A 108 22.56 6.61 -3.07
C GLY A 108 23.47 7.47 -2.19
N THR A 109 24.58 6.86 -1.78
CA THR A 109 25.65 7.51 -1.00
C THR A 109 26.36 8.59 -1.80
N HIS A 110 26.58 9.76 -1.20
CA HIS A 110 27.41 10.83 -1.76
C HIS A 110 28.87 10.59 -1.37
N SER A 111 29.75 10.49 -2.36
CA SER A 111 31.18 10.22 -2.17
C SER A 111 32.02 11.26 -2.91
N TYR A 112 32.95 11.90 -2.21
CA TYR A 112 33.84 12.96 -2.72
C TYR A 112 35.28 12.53 -2.55
N ASP A 113 36.06 12.49 -3.63
CA ASP A 113 37.49 12.29 -3.57
C ASP A 113 38.17 13.52 -2.98
N ILE A 114 38.72 13.37 -1.79
CA ILE A 114 39.41 14.44 -1.04
C ILE A 114 40.91 14.18 -0.89
N SER A 115 41.47 13.25 -1.66
CA SER A 115 42.84 12.77 -1.52
C SER A 115 43.89 13.91 -1.63
N GLU A 116 43.64 14.93 -2.43
CA GLU A 116 44.53 16.11 -2.58
C GLU A 116 44.57 17.00 -1.33
N TYR A 117 43.51 16.90 -0.46
CA TYR A 117 43.39 17.68 0.76
C TYR A 117 43.79 16.88 2.03
N MET A 118 44.28 15.64 1.87
CA MET A 118 44.79 14.81 2.96
C MET A 118 46.23 15.21 3.31
N THR A 119 46.45 16.49 3.66
CA THR A 119 47.74 16.98 4.20
C THR A 119 47.65 17.07 5.71
N ALA A 120 48.75 16.78 6.41
CA ALA A 120 48.77 16.85 7.89
C ALA A 120 48.46 18.28 8.36
N GLY A 121 47.48 18.39 9.26
CA GLY A 121 47.03 19.69 9.75
C GLY A 121 45.53 19.73 10.04
N VAL A 122 45.03 20.95 10.23
CA VAL A 122 43.59 21.22 10.43
C VAL A 122 43.01 21.77 9.13
N HIS A 123 41.96 21.14 8.63
CA HIS A 123 41.24 21.52 7.43
C HIS A 123 39.82 21.96 7.77
N GLU A 124 39.39 23.09 7.21
CA GLU A 124 38.00 23.52 7.29
C GLU A 124 37.19 22.76 6.26
N VAL A 125 36.15 22.02 6.73
CA VAL A 125 35.20 21.30 5.88
C VAL A 125 33.87 21.99 5.95
N ILE A 126 33.29 22.34 4.78
CA ILE A 126 31.95 22.90 4.66
C ILE A 126 31.12 22.01 3.72
N ILE A 127 29.95 21.56 4.20
CA ILE A 127 28.98 20.79 3.39
C ILE A 127 27.75 21.69 3.21
N CYS A 128 27.49 22.09 1.97
CA CYS A 128 26.23 22.76 1.61
C CYS A 128 25.21 21.71 1.15
N VAL A 129 24.04 21.66 1.76
CA VAL A 129 22.94 20.79 1.35
C VAL A 129 21.76 21.63 0.91
N ALA A 130 21.14 21.28 -0.23
CA ALA A 130 19.95 21.93 -0.75
C ALA A 130 18.81 20.93 -0.97
N ASN A 131 17.62 21.27 -0.49
CA ASN A 131 16.39 20.51 -0.76
C ASN A 131 15.47 21.22 -1.79
N VAL A 132 16.10 21.95 -2.70
CA VAL A 132 15.48 22.68 -3.84
C VAL A 132 16.34 22.50 -5.08
N GLY A 133 15.75 22.71 -6.26
CA GLY A 133 16.49 22.67 -7.53
C GLY A 133 16.81 21.26 -8.02
N TYR A 134 15.95 20.30 -7.74
CA TYR A 134 16.07 18.93 -8.23
C TYR A 134 15.91 18.83 -9.75
N LYS A 135 16.56 17.85 -10.35
CA LYS A 135 16.42 17.50 -11.78
C LYS A 135 15.22 16.66 -12.08
N THR A 136 14.56 16.09 -11.05
CA THR A 136 13.37 15.28 -11.13
C THR A 136 12.26 15.88 -10.29
N GLY A 137 11.00 15.48 -10.54
CA GLY A 137 9.86 15.99 -9.82
C GLY A 137 8.71 14.97 -9.74
N GLY A 138 7.62 15.37 -9.08
CA GLY A 138 6.40 14.57 -8.95
C GLY A 138 6.49 13.41 -7.95
N GLY A 139 7.68 12.85 -7.70
CA GLY A 139 7.86 11.74 -6.78
C GLY A 139 7.86 12.14 -5.31
N HIS A 140 7.66 11.17 -4.42
CA HIS A 140 7.54 11.39 -2.98
C HIS A 140 8.77 12.04 -2.35
N MET A 141 9.97 11.77 -2.87
CA MET A 141 11.20 12.33 -2.29
C MET A 141 11.38 13.83 -2.51
N THR A 142 10.62 14.43 -3.41
CA THR A 142 10.70 15.86 -3.76
C THR A 142 9.39 16.63 -3.50
N SER A 143 8.29 15.92 -3.20
CA SER A 143 6.98 16.51 -2.94
C SER A 143 6.89 17.06 -1.51
N PRO A 144 6.23 18.20 -1.29
CA PRO A 144 5.89 18.68 0.04
C PRO A 144 4.82 17.83 0.72
N ASP A 145 3.96 17.14 -0.04
CA ASP A 145 2.80 16.39 0.48
C ASP A 145 3.22 15.17 1.31
N THR A 146 4.38 14.62 1.03
CA THR A 146 4.91 13.43 1.70
C THR A 146 5.78 13.73 2.92
N GLN A 147 6.19 14.99 3.13
CA GLN A 147 7.17 15.42 4.15
C GLN A 147 8.49 14.63 4.10
N THR A 148 8.83 14.07 2.96
CA THR A 148 10.09 13.36 2.74
C THR A 148 11.17 14.25 2.12
N ASN A 149 10.85 15.50 1.79
CA ASN A 149 11.78 16.51 1.29
C ASN A 149 12.43 17.30 2.45
N TRP A 150 13.07 16.60 3.37
CA TRP A 150 13.79 17.17 4.51
C TRP A 150 15.13 17.78 4.12
N LEU A 151 15.69 18.64 4.97
CA LEU A 151 17.00 19.31 4.79
C LEU A 151 17.97 18.87 5.90
N GLY A 152 19.04 18.19 5.52
CA GLY A 152 20.03 17.69 6.47
C GLY A 152 20.89 16.55 5.90
N ILE A 153 21.55 15.82 6.78
CA ILE A 153 22.36 14.64 6.46
C ILE A 153 21.95 13.54 7.44
N THR A 154 21.57 12.36 6.93
CA THR A 154 21.16 11.21 7.74
C THR A 154 22.08 10.02 7.49
N GLY A 155 22.15 9.09 8.47
CA GLY A 155 23.02 7.93 8.37
C GLY A 155 24.51 8.24 8.58
N ARG A 156 25.36 7.43 8.03
CA ARG A 156 26.80 7.48 8.23
C ARG A 156 27.43 8.72 7.58
N MET A 157 28.32 9.40 8.30
CA MET A 157 29.15 10.51 7.85
C MET A 157 30.61 10.20 8.17
N ALA A 158 31.48 10.02 7.16
CA ALA A 158 32.85 9.59 7.43
C ALA A 158 33.84 10.04 6.35
N ILE A 159 35.11 10.02 6.69
CA ILE A 159 36.21 10.02 5.74
C ILE A 159 36.80 8.62 5.71
N ASP A 160 36.65 7.94 4.58
CA ASP A 160 37.16 6.59 4.34
C ASP A 160 38.55 6.68 3.71
N ILE A 161 39.55 6.17 4.43
CA ILE A 161 40.98 6.25 4.02
C ILE A 161 41.40 4.87 3.54
N TYR A 162 41.85 4.82 2.31
CA TYR A 162 42.27 3.59 1.62
C TYR A 162 43.80 3.43 1.61
N PRO A 163 44.29 2.18 1.62
CA PRO A 163 45.69 1.87 1.38
C PRO A 163 46.07 2.26 -0.08
N ASP A 164 47.37 2.19 -0.43
CA ASP A 164 47.88 2.53 -1.73
C ASP A 164 47.33 1.67 -2.88
N SER A 165 46.89 0.45 -2.53
CA SER A 165 46.19 -0.45 -3.43
C SER A 165 44.91 -0.91 -2.75
N TYR A 166 43.77 -0.71 -3.39
CA TYR A 166 42.45 -1.03 -2.80
C TYR A 166 41.43 -1.51 -3.84
N ILE A 167 40.37 -2.15 -3.35
CA ILE A 167 39.24 -2.67 -4.12
C ILE A 167 38.12 -1.65 -4.12
N SER A 168 37.48 -1.45 -5.26
CA SER A 168 36.31 -0.58 -5.40
C SER A 168 35.29 -1.16 -6.39
N ASP A 169 34.09 -0.57 -6.41
CA ASP A 169 33.02 -0.89 -7.40
C ASP A 169 32.72 -2.40 -7.48
N VAL A 170 32.67 -3.08 -6.32
CA VAL A 170 32.38 -4.54 -6.27
C VAL A 170 30.91 -4.78 -6.54
N ARG A 171 30.64 -5.73 -7.44
CA ARG A 171 29.32 -6.24 -7.80
C ARG A 171 29.25 -7.72 -7.56
N ILE A 172 28.15 -8.16 -6.97
CA ILE A 172 27.89 -9.55 -6.64
C ILE A 172 26.57 -9.94 -7.29
N THR A 173 26.57 -11.02 -8.08
CA THR A 173 25.35 -11.63 -8.60
C THR A 173 25.39 -13.11 -8.20
N ALA A 174 24.32 -13.56 -7.52
CA ALA A 174 24.24 -14.92 -7.00
C ALA A 174 22.91 -15.57 -7.37
N GLU A 175 22.95 -16.59 -8.21
CA GLU A 175 21.76 -17.24 -8.79
C GLU A 175 21.42 -18.54 -8.05
N ALA A 176 20.14 -18.93 -8.10
CA ALA A 176 19.61 -20.10 -7.37
C ALA A 176 20.29 -21.44 -7.75
N ASP A 177 20.91 -21.52 -8.91
CA ASP A 177 21.68 -22.70 -9.31
C ASP A 177 23.05 -22.82 -8.61
N GLY A 178 23.43 -21.81 -7.77
CA GLY A 178 24.69 -21.70 -7.06
C GLY A 178 25.79 -20.99 -7.84
N THR A 179 25.49 -20.37 -8.98
CA THR A 179 26.42 -19.52 -9.72
C THR A 179 26.64 -18.22 -8.96
N LEU A 180 27.90 -17.89 -8.71
CA LEU A 180 28.34 -16.66 -8.06
C LEU A 180 29.27 -15.90 -9.02
N SER A 181 28.81 -14.76 -9.50
CA SER A 181 29.62 -13.82 -10.30
C SER A 181 30.08 -12.64 -9.43
N VAL A 182 31.36 -12.34 -9.45
CA VAL A 182 31.97 -11.21 -8.70
C VAL A 182 32.80 -10.40 -9.67
N LYS A 183 32.50 -9.10 -9.78
CA LYS A 183 33.26 -8.15 -10.60
C LYS A 183 33.53 -6.85 -9.85
N GLY A 184 34.58 -6.13 -10.22
CA GLY A 184 34.94 -4.87 -9.57
C GLY A 184 36.19 -4.27 -10.14
N LYS A 185 36.73 -3.27 -9.42
CA LYS A 185 37.95 -2.56 -9.78
C LYS A 185 39.00 -2.67 -8.70
N VAL A 186 40.27 -2.67 -9.12
CA VAL A 186 41.41 -2.47 -8.25
C VAL A 186 42.06 -1.14 -8.60
N ASN A 187 42.38 -0.37 -7.59
CA ASN A 187 43.17 0.86 -7.72
C ASN A 187 44.58 0.55 -7.28
N ARG A 188 45.57 0.79 -8.13
CA ARG A 188 46.94 0.31 -7.94
C ARG A 188 47.97 1.45 -7.83
N ARG A 189 48.86 1.35 -6.81
CA ARG A 189 50.17 2.02 -6.81
C ARG A 189 51.30 1.01 -7.06
N THR A 190 51.08 -0.26 -6.78
CA THR A 190 52.06 -1.35 -6.95
C THR A 190 51.44 -2.47 -7.79
N LYS A 191 52.26 -3.20 -8.57
CA LYS A 191 51.81 -4.35 -9.34
C LYS A 191 51.53 -5.56 -8.42
N CYS A 192 50.34 -5.64 -7.93
CA CYS A 192 49.75 -6.90 -7.44
C CYS A 192 48.58 -7.23 -8.38
N ASP A 193 48.54 -8.39 -8.99
CA ASP A 193 47.53 -8.77 -9.96
C ASP A 193 46.54 -9.77 -9.38
N THR A 194 46.69 -10.17 -8.11
CA THR A 194 45.96 -11.26 -7.47
C THR A 194 45.11 -10.76 -6.30
N ILE A 195 43.85 -11.10 -6.29
CA ILE A 195 42.86 -10.87 -5.24
C ILE A 195 42.52 -12.20 -4.61
N ASP A 196 42.74 -12.36 -3.32
CA ASP A 196 42.32 -13.55 -2.56
C ASP A 196 40.83 -13.42 -2.23
N MET A 197 40.06 -14.42 -2.61
CA MET A 197 38.61 -14.48 -2.39
C MET A 197 38.23 -15.63 -1.48
N SER A 198 37.30 -15.41 -0.59
CA SER A 198 36.65 -16.47 0.17
C SER A 198 35.15 -16.21 0.36
N VAL A 199 34.36 -17.28 0.38
CA VAL A 199 32.92 -17.27 0.67
C VAL A 199 32.65 -18.11 1.90
N ILE A 200 31.91 -17.51 2.85
CA ILE A 200 31.50 -18.15 4.10
C ILE A 200 29.97 -18.36 4.01
N SER A 201 29.55 -19.60 4.28
CA SER A 201 28.12 -19.97 4.29
C SER A 201 27.38 -19.41 5.50
N PRO A 202 26.03 -19.47 5.52
CA PRO A 202 25.23 -19.10 6.70
C PRO A 202 25.62 -19.85 7.98
N ASP A 203 26.14 -21.06 7.85
CA ASP A 203 26.62 -21.88 8.99
C ASP A 203 28.02 -21.50 9.47
N GLY A 204 28.65 -20.46 8.91
CA GLY A 204 30.01 -20.02 9.25
C GLY A 204 31.13 -20.88 8.62
N ILE A 205 30.81 -21.75 7.66
CA ILE A 205 31.79 -22.64 7.00
C ILE A 205 32.29 -21.92 5.74
N ARG A 206 33.62 -21.93 5.53
CA ARG A 206 34.23 -21.46 4.29
C ARG A 206 33.98 -22.48 3.16
N VAL A 207 33.07 -22.14 2.22
CA VAL A 207 32.63 -23.01 1.12
C VAL A 207 33.38 -22.78 -0.18
N LEU A 208 34.07 -21.64 -0.30
CA LEU A 208 34.93 -21.32 -1.45
C LEU A 208 36.17 -20.55 -0.98
N ALA A 209 37.33 -20.90 -1.56
CA ALA A 209 38.54 -20.10 -1.53
C ALA A 209 39.16 -20.14 -2.92
N ALA A 210 39.43 -18.98 -3.50
CA ALA A 210 39.94 -18.81 -4.86
C ALA A 210 40.84 -17.58 -4.96
N GLN A 211 41.58 -17.50 -6.06
CA GLN A 211 42.29 -16.29 -6.44
C GLN A 211 41.73 -15.78 -7.74
N ILE A 212 41.52 -14.47 -7.81
CA ILE A 212 41.05 -13.73 -8.99
C ILE A 212 42.24 -12.90 -9.52
N THR A 213 42.47 -12.95 -10.81
CA THR A 213 43.47 -12.09 -11.44
C THR A 213 42.80 -10.85 -12.03
N ALA A 214 43.32 -9.66 -11.71
CA ALA A 214 42.85 -8.43 -12.30
C ALA A 214 43.56 -8.20 -13.64
N ASP A 215 42.77 -7.91 -14.68
CA ASP A 215 43.28 -7.48 -15.99
C ASP A 215 43.20 -5.94 -16.07
N GLU A 216 44.32 -5.30 -16.27
CA GLU A 216 44.47 -3.87 -16.05
C GLU A 216 43.98 -3.47 -14.64
N ASP A 217 42.87 -2.74 -14.53
CA ASP A 217 42.25 -2.33 -13.25
C ASP A 217 40.91 -3.02 -12.99
N LEU A 218 40.51 -3.99 -13.82
CA LEU A 218 39.23 -4.70 -13.71
C LEU A 218 39.45 -6.15 -13.29
N PHE A 219 38.55 -6.67 -12.51
CA PHE A 219 38.45 -8.12 -12.25
C PHE A 219 37.02 -8.59 -12.43
N GLU A 220 36.89 -9.79 -12.97
CA GLU A 220 35.65 -10.51 -13.12
C GLU A 220 35.91 -12.00 -12.99
N ALA A 221 35.09 -12.69 -12.21
CA ALA A 221 35.21 -14.14 -12.04
C ALA A 221 33.84 -14.74 -11.70
N GLU A 222 33.65 -15.96 -12.20
CA GLU A 222 32.45 -16.75 -11.96
C GLU A 222 32.83 -18.05 -11.26
N PHE A 223 32.05 -18.46 -10.27
CA PHE A 223 32.26 -19.64 -9.46
C PHE A 223 30.96 -20.40 -9.29
N LYS A 224 31.06 -21.70 -9.02
CA LYS A 224 29.91 -22.56 -8.71
C LYS A 224 29.99 -23.05 -7.29
N ILE A 225 29.02 -22.77 -6.46
CA ILE A 225 28.87 -23.30 -5.10
C ILE A 225 27.82 -24.40 -5.12
N ASN A 226 28.32 -25.66 -5.14
CA ASN A 226 27.45 -26.84 -5.18
C ASN A 226 26.64 -26.96 -3.89
N GLY A 227 25.31 -27.11 -4.00
CA GLY A 227 24.42 -27.22 -2.85
C GLY A 227 24.26 -25.93 -2.08
N ALA A 228 24.36 -24.81 -2.76
CA ALA A 228 24.08 -23.48 -2.17
C ALA A 228 22.70 -23.48 -1.48
N LYS A 229 22.64 -22.98 -0.25
CA LYS A 229 21.40 -22.73 0.46
C LYS A 229 20.79 -21.46 -0.09
N LEU A 230 19.54 -21.57 -0.54
CA LEU A 230 18.84 -20.47 -1.18
C LEU A 230 18.22 -19.52 -0.15
N TRP A 231 18.04 -18.27 -0.54
CA TRP A 231 17.35 -17.24 0.22
C TRP A 231 15.93 -17.08 -0.34
N ASP A 232 14.93 -17.06 0.54
CA ASP A 232 13.53 -16.73 0.21
C ASP A 232 12.78 -16.24 1.47
N GLU A 233 11.46 -16.01 1.37
CA GLU A 233 10.61 -15.56 2.48
C GLU A 233 10.57 -16.57 3.66
N PHE A 234 10.90 -17.83 3.43
CA PHE A 234 10.89 -18.91 4.43
C PHE A 234 12.26 -19.19 5.03
N GLU A 235 13.33 -19.09 4.22
CA GLU A 235 14.71 -19.40 4.61
C GLU A 235 15.66 -18.26 4.24
N GLN A 236 16.16 -17.51 5.23
CA GLN A 236 17.03 -16.35 5.05
C GLN A 236 18.51 -16.75 5.10
N ASN A 237 18.97 -17.47 4.08
CA ASN A 237 20.35 -17.95 3.99
C ASN A 237 21.30 -16.87 3.43
N ILE A 238 22.04 -16.19 4.33
CA ILE A 238 22.96 -15.11 4.00
C ILE A 238 24.40 -15.59 4.05
N TYR A 239 25.12 -15.41 2.95
CA TYR A 239 26.54 -15.67 2.79
C TYR A 239 27.37 -14.42 3.02
N THR A 240 28.67 -14.60 3.28
CA THR A 240 29.64 -13.51 3.37
C THR A 240 30.73 -13.70 2.34
N LEU A 241 30.89 -12.73 1.43
CA LEU A 241 32.05 -12.60 0.54
C LEU A 241 33.13 -11.81 1.25
N LYS A 242 34.39 -12.29 1.16
CA LYS A 242 35.59 -11.55 1.55
C LYS A 242 36.58 -11.52 0.38
N LEU A 243 37.06 -10.33 0.02
CA LEU A 243 38.09 -10.11 -0.95
C LEU A 243 39.27 -9.43 -0.25
N ALA A 244 40.48 -9.94 -0.43
CA ALA A 244 41.71 -9.31 0.10
C ALA A 244 42.67 -8.97 -1.06
N TYR A 245 43.12 -7.73 -1.08
CA TYR A 245 44.02 -7.21 -2.09
C TYR A 245 45.11 -6.33 -1.45
N GLY A 246 46.33 -6.83 -1.36
CA GLY A 246 47.39 -6.16 -0.62
C GLY A 246 46.99 -6.01 0.86
N GLU A 247 46.95 -4.76 1.33
CA GLU A 247 46.52 -4.42 2.69
C GLU A 247 45.01 -4.20 2.81
N ASP A 248 44.28 -4.15 1.70
CA ASP A 248 42.84 -3.91 1.72
C ASP A 248 42.02 -5.18 1.86
N THR A 249 40.89 -5.06 2.53
CA THR A 249 39.89 -6.14 2.66
C THR A 249 38.50 -5.56 2.45
N TYR A 250 37.81 -6.07 1.44
CA TYR A 250 36.40 -5.82 1.19
C TYR A 250 35.55 -6.99 1.75
N THR A 251 34.45 -6.65 2.39
CA THR A 251 33.50 -7.66 2.93
C THR A 251 32.08 -7.24 2.59
N SER A 252 31.27 -8.17 2.05
CA SER A 252 29.86 -7.96 1.75
C SER A 252 29.03 -9.20 2.08
N LYS A 253 27.78 -9.02 2.41
CA LYS A 253 26.78 -10.07 2.55
C LYS A 253 26.03 -10.25 1.23
N PHE A 254 25.55 -11.46 0.93
CA PHE A 254 24.72 -11.75 -0.26
C PHE A 254 23.92 -13.05 -0.02
N GLY A 255 22.98 -13.34 -0.90
CA GLY A 255 22.19 -14.59 -0.87
C GLY A 255 21.93 -15.12 -2.28
N PHE A 256 21.80 -16.45 -2.41
CA PHE A 256 21.42 -17.09 -3.66
C PHE A 256 19.90 -17.08 -3.82
N VAL A 257 19.41 -16.36 -4.82
CA VAL A 257 17.98 -16.23 -5.11
C VAL A 257 17.78 -16.12 -6.62
N SER A 258 16.65 -16.62 -7.13
CA SER A 258 16.20 -16.31 -8.48
C SER A 258 14.72 -15.96 -8.49
N PHE A 259 14.40 -14.90 -9.19
CA PHE A 259 13.06 -14.58 -9.65
C PHE A 259 12.93 -15.01 -11.11
N ALA A 260 11.86 -15.69 -11.43
CA ALA A 260 11.56 -16.15 -12.78
C ALA A 260 10.05 -16.12 -13.04
N SER A 261 9.66 -16.24 -14.29
CA SER A 261 8.25 -16.37 -14.67
C SER A 261 8.00 -17.55 -15.60
N GLU A 262 6.87 -18.21 -15.42
CA GLU A 262 6.34 -19.19 -16.35
C GLU A 262 4.93 -18.75 -16.78
N GLY A 263 4.84 -18.05 -17.92
CA GLY A 263 3.64 -17.33 -18.28
C GLY A 263 3.29 -16.28 -17.22
N ARG A 264 2.09 -16.34 -16.66
CA ARG A 264 1.65 -15.43 -15.60
C ARG A 264 2.06 -15.83 -14.18
N LYS A 265 2.67 -17.00 -13.99
CA LYS A 265 3.15 -17.46 -12.69
C LYS A 265 4.48 -16.80 -12.33
N LEU A 266 4.58 -16.27 -11.13
CA LEU A 266 5.83 -15.85 -10.51
C LEU A 266 6.50 -17.05 -9.84
N LEU A 267 7.77 -17.25 -10.12
CA LEU A 267 8.58 -18.30 -9.51
C LEU A 267 9.69 -17.69 -8.67
N VAL A 268 9.83 -18.15 -7.44
CA VAL A 268 10.98 -17.86 -6.57
C VAL A 268 11.74 -19.17 -6.34
N ASN A 269 13.00 -19.19 -6.74
CA ASN A 269 13.85 -20.38 -6.65
C ASN A 269 13.20 -21.61 -7.33
N GLY A 270 12.49 -21.39 -8.44
CA GLY A 270 11.80 -22.43 -9.20
C GLY A 270 10.49 -22.93 -8.59
N CYS A 271 10.03 -22.36 -7.47
CA CYS A 271 8.73 -22.68 -6.87
C CYS A 271 7.73 -21.56 -7.14
N GLU A 272 6.48 -21.90 -7.49
CA GLU A 272 5.41 -20.94 -7.60
C GLU A 272 5.29 -20.13 -6.29
N SER A 273 5.17 -18.81 -6.41
CA SER A 273 5.09 -17.86 -5.30
C SER A 273 3.96 -16.86 -5.51
N PHE A 274 3.56 -16.16 -4.44
CA PHE A 274 2.52 -15.14 -4.48
C PHE A 274 2.92 -13.96 -3.59
N LEU A 275 2.97 -12.77 -4.17
CA LEU A 275 3.33 -11.55 -3.44
C LEU A 275 2.13 -11.03 -2.64
N ARG A 276 2.30 -10.91 -1.36
CA ARG A 276 1.38 -10.23 -0.43
C ARG A 276 2.06 -8.92 -0.02
N GLY A 277 1.91 -7.94 -0.90
CA GLY A 277 2.65 -6.69 -0.79
C GLY A 277 1.91 -5.61 -0.05
N LYS A 278 2.70 -4.65 0.43
CA LYS A 278 2.25 -3.33 0.85
C LYS A 278 3.13 -2.26 0.22
N HIS A 279 2.64 -1.03 0.18
CA HIS A 279 3.42 0.09 -0.28
C HIS A 279 4.05 0.87 0.89
N ASP A 280 5.11 1.65 0.62
CA ASP A 280 5.78 2.52 1.61
C ASP A 280 6.32 3.78 0.91
N GLY A 281 6.01 4.94 1.45
CA GLY A 281 6.47 6.25 0.95
C GLY A 281 7.61 6.85 1.77
N LEU A 282 8.30 6.08 2.61
CA LEU A 282 9.36 6.53 3.53
C LEU A 282 8.89 7.59 4.55
N ILE A 283 7.62 7.53 4.94
CA ILE A 283 7.06 8.46 5.93
C ILE A 283 7.32 7.92 7.33
N TRP A 284 8.04 8.70 8.13
CA TRP A 284 8.42 8.38 9.50
C TRP A 284 8.08 9.58 10.39
N PRO A 285 6.88 9.63 10.98
CA PRO A 285 6.40 10.84 11.67
C PRO A 285 7.26 11.28 12.87
N LEU A 286 7.90 10.32 13.58
CA LEU A 286 8.67 10.63 14.78
C LEU A 286 10.04 11.24 14.48
N THR A 287 10.64 10.92 13.35
CA THR A 287 11.95 11.45 12.94
C THR A 287 11.84 12.50 11.83
N GLY A 288 10.76 12.45 11.03
CA GLY A 288 10.62 13.26 9.82
C GLY A 288 11.45 12.75 8.63
N PHE A 289 12.18 11.65 8.79
CA PHE A 289 12.98 10.99 7.75
C PHE A 289 13.11 9.49 8.03
N ALA A 290 13.30 8.69 6.99
CA ALA A 290 13.54 7.25 7.13
C ALA A 290 14.90 6.98 7.79
N PRO A 291 14.97 6.27 8.93
CA PRO A 291 16.23 6.03 9.64
C PRO A 291 17.20 5.15 8.82
N CYS A 292 18.49 5.42 8.94
CA CYS A 292 19.58 4.54 8.49
C CYS A 292 19.99 3.54 9.61
N ASP A 293 19.02 3.04 10.33
CA ASP A 293 19.17 2.10 11.47
C ASP A 293 18.45 0.79 11.20
N VAL A 294 19.22 -0.31 11.18
CA VAL A 294 18.70 -1.65 10.89
C VAL A 294 17.65 -2.11 11.90
N LYS A 295 17.78 -1.70 13.16
CA LYS A 295 16.81 -2.11 14.19
C LYS A 295 15.45 -1.46 13.96
N ALA A 296 15.41 -0.17 13.63
CA ALA A 296 14.17 0.55 13.33
C ALA A 296 13.43 -0.11 12.15
N TRP A 297 14.14 -0.46 11.08
CA TRP A 297 13.57 -1.17 9.94
C TRP A 297 13.12 -2.59 10.30
N LYS A 298 13.89 -3.33 11.08
CA LYS A 298 13.47 -4.66 11.55
C LYS A 298 12.18 -4.62 12.35
N ASP A 299 12.01 -3.64 13.23
CA ASP A 299 10.80 -3.51 14.04
C ASP A 299 9.59 -3.24 13.11
N ARG A 300 9.72 -2.33 12.11
CA ARG A 300 8.68 -2.03 11.12
C ARG A 300 8.34 -3.24 10.23
N LEU A 301 9.36 -3.89 9.65
CA LEU A 301 9.18 -5.06 8.78
C LEU A 301 8.62 -6.29 9.53
N LYS A 302 9.00 -6.51 10.80
CA LYS A 302 8.43 -7.56 11.64
C LYS A 302 6.94 -7.34 11.89
N THR A 303 6.52 -6.11 12.12
CA THR A 303 5.10 -5.78 12.25
C THR A 303 4.36 -6.16 10.98
N ALA A 304 4.80 -5.73 9.81
CA ALA A 304 4.17 -6.09 8.54
C ALA A 304 4.18 -7.61 8.30
N LYS A 305 5.30 -8.29 8.56
CA LYS A 305 5.40 -9.75 8.42
C LYS A 305 4.45 -10.49 9.37
N SER A 306 4.17 -9.95 10.56
CA SER A 306 3.19 -10.52 11.48
C SER A 306 1.77 -10.53 10.90
N TYR A 307 1.47 -9.63 9.98
CA TYR A 307 0.25 -9.58 9.17
C TYR A 307 0.39 -10.33 7.83
N GLY A 308 1.37 -11.20 7.66
CA GLY A 308 1.53 -12.04 6.48
C GLY A 308 2.13 -11.34 5.25
N ILE A 309 2.60 -10.12 5.37
CA ILE A 309 3.25 -9.37 4.28
C ILE A 309 4.64 -9.98 3.99
N ASN A 310 4.93 -10.21 2.71
CA ASN A 310 6.22 -10.71 2.22
C ASN A 310 6.88 -9.79 1.19
N HIS A 311 6.24 -8.67 0.82
CA HIS A 311 6.70 -7.78 -0.24
C HIS A 311 6.47 -6.32 0.12
N TYR A 312 7.45 -5.45 -0.18
CA TYR A 312 7.41 -4.00 -0.02
C TYR A 312 7.68 -3.31 -1.36
N ARG A 313 6.72 -2.52 -1.83
CA ARG A 313 6.88 -1.56 -2.92
C ARG A 313 7.18 -0.18 -2.33
N PHE A 314 8.24 0.47 -2.78
CA PHE A 314 8.59 1.83 -2.34
C PHE A 314 8.14 2.85 -3.39
N HIS A 315 7.03 3.52 -3.10
CA HIS A 315 6.37 4.45 -4.02
C HIS A 315 7.26 5.65 -4.35
N THR A 316 7.76 5.72 -5.58
CA THR A 316 8.64 6.78 -6.10
C THR A 316 9.85 7.09 -5.20
N CYS A 317 10.40 6.09 -4.56
CA CYS A 317 11.55 6.24 -3.66
C CYS A 317 12.35 4.94 -3.54
N CYS A 318 13.56 5.05 -3.00
CA CYS A 318 14.41 3.92 -2.63
C CYS A 318 14.82 4.06 -1.16
N PRO A 319 14.63 3.02 -0.31
CA PRO A 319 14.98 3.09 1.10
C PRO A 319 16.51 3.03 1.31
N PRO A 320 17.02 3.34 2.54
CA PRO A 320 18.43 3.20 2.87
C PRO A 320 18.86 1.72 2.96
N ASP A 321 20.18 1.45 2.93
CA ASP A 321 20.81 0.13 3.09
C ASP A 321 20.29 -0.66 4.30
N ALA A 322 20.01 0.05 5.39
CA ALA A 322 19.44 -0.52 6.60
C ALA A 322 18.10 -1.25 6.38
N ALA A 323 17.27 -0.78 5.43
CA ALA A 323 16.01 -1.41 5.09
C ALA A 323 16.25 -2.74 4.34
N PHE A 324 17.16 -2.75 3.37
CA PHE A 324 17.52 -3.97 2.64
C PHE A 324 18.17 -5.00 3.57
N THR A 325 19.10 -4.57 4.44
CA THR A 325 19.70 -5.44 5.46
C THR A 325 18.65 -6.06 6.38
N ALA A 326 17.65 -5.29 6.81
CA ALA A 326 16.55 -5.80 7.62
C ALA A 326 15.66 -6.78 6.83
N ALA A 327 15.39 -6.48 5.55
CA ALA A 327 14.61 -7.34 4.67
C ALA A 327 15.32 -8.66 4.36
N ASP A 328 16.64 -8.64 4.14
CA ASP A 328 17.48 -9.84 3.97
C ASP A 328 17.34 -10.79 5.16
N GLU A 329 17.35 -10.25 6.37
CA GLU A 329 17.27 -11.06 7.59
C GLU A 329 15.83 -11.52 7.93
N LEU A 330 14.82 -10.92 7.32
CA LEU A 330 13.41 -11.23 7.57
C LEU A 330 12.72 -11.95 6.40
N GLY A 331 13.33 -12.03 5.22
CA GLY A 331 12.75 -12.65 4.04
C GLY A 331 11.60 -11.79 3.46
N ILE A 332 11.88 -10.52 3.19
CA ILE A 332 10.94 -9.59 2.55
C ILE A 332 11.47 -9.21 1.17
N TYR A 333 10.64 -9.34 0.14
CA TYR A 333 10.96 -8.96 -1.24
C TYR A 333 10.80 -7.45 -1.41
N MET A 334 11.85 -6.75 -1.87
CA MET A 334 11.90 -5.30 -1.98
C MET A 334 11.80 -4.85 -3.43
N GLU A 335 10.96 -3.85 -3.67
CA GLU A 335 10.75 -3.19 -4.96
C GLU A 335 10.91 -1.67 -4.80
N PRO A 336 12.14 -1.11 -4.88
CA PRO A 336 12.33 0.33 -4.98
C PRO A 336 11.87 0.85 -6.34
N GLU A 337 11.41 2.11 -6.36
CA GLU A 337 11.09 2.86 -7.58
C GLU A 337 12.10 4.00 -7.79
N LEU A 338 12.27 4.43 -9.05
CA LEU A 338 12.94 5.70 -9.32
C LEU A 338 12.15 6.85 -8.68
N PRO A 339 12.82 7.91 -8.21
CA PRO A 339 12.15 9.04 -7.54
C PRO A 339 11.41 9.94 -8.55
N PHE A 340 10.40 9.37 -9.24
CA PHE A 340 9.74 10.01 -10.36
C PHE A 340 8.26 9.63 -10.50
N TRP A 341 7.44 10.64 -10.76
CA TRP A 341 6.03 10.52 -11.14
C TRP A 341 5.73 11.56 -12.21
N GLY A 342 5.67 11.17 -13.47
CA GLY A 342 5.56 12.12 -14.57
C GLY A 342 5.61 11.49 -15.96
N THR A 343 6.09 12.25 -16.93
CA THR A 343 6.08 11.90 -18.35
C THR A 343 7.48 11.52 -18.84
N ILE A 344 7.66 10.31 -19.35
CA ILE A 344 8.86 9.83 -20.05
C ILE A 344 8.59 9.85 -21.57
N ALA A 345 8.69 11.03 -22.18
CA ALA A 345 8.51 11.18 -23.62
C ALA A 345 9.78 10.78 -24.41
N ALA A 346 9.61 10.31 -25.64
CA ALA A 346 10.74 10.07 -26.55
C ALA A 346 11.29 11.38 -27.13
N LYS A 347 12.53 11.33 -27.65
CA LYS A 347 13.17 12.50 -28.24
C LYS A 347 12.38 13.05 -29.44
N GLY A 348 11.96 14.31 -29.34
CA GLY A 348 11.14 14.99 -30.35
C GLY A 348 9.64 14.98 -30.05
N GLU A 349 9.20 14.30 -29.01
CA GLU A 349 7.81 14.35 -28.51
C GLU A 349 7.61 15.49 -27.50
N GLU A 350 6.39 15.92 -27.33
CA GLU A 350 6.03 16.91 -26.30
C GLU A 350 6.29 16.33 -24.90
N GLY A 351 6.88 17.13 -24.01
CA GLY A 351 7.26 16.71 -22.66
C GLY A 351 8.63 16.00 -22.58
N TYR A 352 9.38 15.89 -23.70
CA TYR A 352 10.74 15.35 -23.65
C TYR A 352 11.67 16.23 -22.81
N ASN A 353 12.27 15.64 -21.77
CA ASN A 353 13.24 16.29 -20.89
C ASN A 353 14.52 15.42 -20.80
N GLU A 354 15.54 15.77 -21.55
CA GLU A 354 16.80 14.99 -21.61
C GLU A 354 17.55 15.00 -20.27
N GLU A 355 17.61 16.14 -19.60
CA GLU A 355 18.33 16.27 -18.32
C GLU A 355 17.69 15.40 -17.24
N GLU A 356 16.39 15.41 -17.11
CA GLU A 356 15.64 14.60 -16.15
C GLU A 356 15.80 13.10 -16.46
N GLN A 357 15.66 12.69 -17.73
CA GLN A 357 15.80 11.28 -18.10
C GLN A 357 17.24 10.77 -17.89
N GLN A 358 18.26 11.57 -18.16
CA GLN A 358 19.65 11.21 -17.86
C GLN A 358 19.90 11.12 -16.36
N TYR A 359 19.31 12.00 -15.58
CA TYR A 359 19.32 11.91 -14.11
C TYR A 359 18.69 10.59 -13.62
N LEU A 360 17.47 10.26 -14.07
CA LEU A 360 16.76 9.04 -13.68
C LEU A 360 17.51 7.76 -14.05
N ILE A 361 18.09 7.69 -15.26
CA ILE A 361 18.95 6.58 -15.67
C ILE A 361 20.16 6.45 -14.74
N SER A 362 20.84 7.58 -14.47
CA SER A 362 22.02 7.61 -13.60
C SER A 362 21.68 7.20 -12.17
N GLU A 363 20.52 7.62 -11.67
CA GLU A 363 20.03 7.27 -10.34
C GLU A 363 19.66 5.79 -10.25
N GLY A 364 18.99 5.24 -11.26
CA GLY A 364 18.71 3.80 -11.34
C GLY A 364 19.99 2.95 -11.36
N ILE A 365 21.00 3.37 -12.11
CA ILE A 365 22.32 2.71 -12.12
C ILE A 365 22.96 2.79 -10.72
N ARG A 366 22.87 3.92 -10.02
CA ARG A 366 23.40 4.07 -8.64
C ARG A 366 22.69 3.12 -7.67
N ILE A 367 21.34 3.08 -7.69
CA ILE A 367 20.54 2.19 -6.87
C ILE A 367 20.97 0.72 -7.07
N ILE A 368 21.06 0.27 -8.32
CA ILE A 368 21.46 -1.10 -8.64
C ILE A 368 22.89 -1.37 -8.17
N LYS A 369 23.83 -0.44 -8.41
CA LYS A 369 25.22 -0.60 -7.99
C LYS A 369 25.39 -0.69 -6.49
N GLU A 370 24.64 0.08 -5.75
CA GLU A 370 24.76 0.15 -4.29
C GLU A 370 24.07 -1.01 -3.59
N PHE A 371 22.84 -1.40 -4.04
CA PHE A 371 21.99 -2.29 -3.28
C PHE A 371 21.78 -3.69 -3.89
N SER A 372 22.16 -3.97 -5.13
CA SER A 372 21.86 -5.25 -5.78
C SER A 372 22.60 -6.48 -5.22
N HIS A 373 23.50 -6.30 -4.25
CA HIS A 373 24.11 -7.40 -3.50
C HIS A 373 23.15 -7.98 -2.43
N HIS A 374 22.09 -7.24 -2.05
CA HIS A 374 21.06 -7.71 -1.14
C HIS A 374 20.12 -8.69 -1.86
N PRO A 375 19.95 -9.92 -1.34
CA PRO A 375 19.04 -10.89 -1.95
C PRO A 375 17.57 -10.47 -1.87
N SER A 376 17.22 -9.52 -1.00
CA SER A 376 15.88 -8.93 -0.93
C SER A 376 15.56 -7.96 -2.07
N PHE A 377 16.57 -7.38 -2.73
CA PHE A 377 16.36 -6.46 -3.86
C PHE A 377 16.11 -7.24 -5.17
N VAL A 378 14.90 -7.66 -5.39
CA VAL A 378 14.51 -8.59 -6.46
C VAL A 378 13.69 -7.94 -7.57
N MET A 379 13.09 -6.77 -7.33
CA MET A 379 12.20 -6.07 -8.26
C MET A 379 12.52 -4.58 -8.29
N MET A 380 12.22 -3.90 -9.41
CA MET A 380 12.40 -2.46 -9.55
C MET A 380 11.40 -1.87 -10.55
N SER A 381 10.83 -0.71 -10.22
CA SER A 381 9.95 0.07 -11.10
C SER A 381 10.61 1.38 -11.55
N LEU A 382 10.27 1.86 -12.76
CA LEU A 382 10.75 3.15 -13.27
C LEU A 382 10.03 4.36 -12.64
N GLY A 383 9.05 4.13 -11.79
CA GLY A 383 8.27 5.16 -11.10
C GLY A 383 6.79 4.81 -11.03
N ASN A 384 5.96 5.77 -10.63
CA ASN A 384 4.51 5.59 -10.46
C ASN A 384 3.71 6.23 -11.58
N GLU A 385 2.74 5.50 -12.15
CA GLU A 385 1.72 6.00 -13.10
C GLU A 385 2.30 6.87 -14.23
N LEU A 386 3.35 6.37 -14.88
CA LEU A 386 4.11 7.13 -15.87
C LEU A 386 3.36 7.34 -17.17
N TRP A 387 3.60 8.48 -17.80
CA TRP A 387 3.11 8.89 -19.11
C TRP A 387 4.24 8.92 -20.12
N GLY A 388 3.90 8.97 -21.43
CA GLY A 388 4.85 9.21 -22.51
C GLY A 388 5.05 8.04 -23.45
N SER A 389 6.30 7.71 -23.77
CA SER A 389 6.64 6.71 -24.78
C SER A 389 6.93 5.33 -24.19
N ARG A 390 6.19 4.31 -24.61
CA ARG A 390 6.42 2.91 -24.25
C ARG A 390 7.80 2.42 -24.69
N GLU A 391 8.20 2.79 -25.90
CA GLU A 391 9.50 2.45 -26.46
C GLU A 391 10.62 3.03 -25.62
N ARG A 392 10.48 4.27 -25.14
CA ARG A 392 11.48 4.93 -24.31
C ARG A 392 11.57 4.29 -22.91
N LEU A 393 10.45 3.91 -22.31
CA LEU A 393 10.42 3.14 -21.06
C LEU A 393 11.17 1.80 -21.23
N GLY A 394 10.93 1.07 -22.33
CA GLY A 394 11.64 -0.17 -22.65
C GLY A 394 13.15 0.02 -22.83
N GLU A 395 13.58 1.11 -23.49
CA GLU A 395 15.00 1.44 -23.61
C GLU A 395 15.66 1.65 -22.25
N ILE A 396 15.00 2.37 -21.32
CA ILE A 396 15.51 2.62 -19.96
C ILE A 396 15.63 1.31 -19.19
N ILE A 397 14.60 0.44 -19.22
CA ILE A 397 14.68 -0.90 -18.62
C ILE A 397 15.89 -1.67 -19.15
N ASN A 398 16.10 -1.67 -20.47
CA ASN A 398 17.22 -2.38 -21.06
C ASN A 398 18.59 -1.81 -20.66
N ILE A 399 18.68 -0.50 -20.39
CA ILE A 399 19.89 0.12 -19.83
C ILE A 399 20.15 -0.38 -18.41
N LEU A 400 19.14 -0.34 -17.55
CA LEU A 400 19.25 -0.77 -16.14
C LEU A 400 19.52 -2.27 -16.00
N ARG A 401 18.87 -3.10 -16.82
CA ARG A 401 19.06 -4.56 -16.83
C ARG A 401 20.50 -4.98 -17.15
N ARG A 402 21.26 -4.18 -17.91
CA ARG A 402 22.69 -4.45 -18.16
C ARG A 402 23.55 -4.34 -16.90
N GLU A 403 23.11 -3.57 -15.92
CA GLU A 403 23.82 -3.46 -14.64
C GLU A 403 23.61 -4.71 -13.76
N ASN A 404 22.38 -5.23 -13.70
CA ASN A 404 22.05 -6.50 -13.06
C ASN A 404 20.83 -7.14 -13.72
N HIS A 405 21.01 -8.30 -14.33
CA HIS A 405 19.96 -9.04 -15.06
C HIS A 405 19.07 -9.90 -14.17
N THR A 406 19.40 -10.06 -12.88
CA THR A 406 18.61 -10.89 -11.94
C THR A 406 17.46 -10.11 -11.30
N ILE A 407 17.44 -8.79 -11.46
CA ILE A 407 16.35 -7.93 -10.98
C ILE A 407 15.20 -7.95 -12.01
N PHE A 408 13.96 -8.14 -11.52
CA PHE A 408 12.75 -8.01 -12.31
C PHE A 408 12.35 -6.54 -12.45
N PHE A 409 12.05 -6.10 -13.66
CA PHE A 409 11.67 -4.72 -13.97
C PHE A 409 10.22 -4.61 -14.42
N THR A 410 9.54 -3.54 -13.99
CA THR A 410 8.30 -3.05 -14.59
C THR A 410 8.51 -1.64 -15.14
N SER A 411 7.75 -1.30 -16.18
CA SER A 411 7.84 0.00 -16.86
C SER A 411 7.34 1.17 -16.01
N GLY A 412 6.66 0.88 -14.93
CA GLY A 412 6.09 1.81 -13.97
C GLY A 412 4.86 1.20 -13.32
N SER A 413 4.67 1.48 -12.04
CA SER A 413 3.53 0.96 -11.30
C SER A 413 2.25 1.63 -11.80
N ASN A 414 1.32 0.82 -12.34
CA ASN A 414 0.00 1.26 -12.84
C ASN A 414 0.03 2.30 -13.96
N ASN A 415 0.77 2.07 -15.03
CA ASN A 415 0.78 2.93 -16.23
C ASN A 415 -0.54 2.79 -17.03
N PHE A 416 -1.66 3.28 -16.49
CA PHE A 416 -3.04 3.05 -16.95
C PHE A 416 -3.40 3.74 -18.27
N GLN A 417 -2.58 4.64 -18.81
CA GLN A 417 -2.79 5.34 -20.07
C GLN A 417 -2.34 4.54 -21.29
N PHE A 418 -1.57 3.46 -21.12
CA PHE A 418 -1.11 2.61 -22.20
C PHE A 418 -2.05 1.45 -22.48
N TRP A 419 -2.27 1.14 -23.77
CA TRP A 419 -3.05 0.00 -24.25
C TRP A 419 -2.33 -0.74 -25.38
N PRO A 420 -1.88 -1.99 -25.23
CA PRO A 420 -1.88 -2.72 -23.95
C PRO A 420 -0.97 -2.07 -22.91
N ALA A 421 -1.28 -2.28 -21.64
CA ALA A 421 -0.50 -1.70 -20.55
C ALA A 421 0.89 -2.38 -20.41
N GLU A 422 0.98 -3.69 -20.60
CA GLU A 422 2.23 -4.46 -20.63
C GLU A 422 3.12 -4.07 -21.83
N ILE A 423 4.43 -3.90 -21.60
CA ILE A 423 5.43 -3.69 -22.65
C ILE A 423 6.39 -4.88 -22.75
N PRO A 424 7.04 -5.09 -23.93
CA PRO A 424 7.90 -6.27 -24.15
C PRO A 424 9.07 -6.41 -23.18
N GLU A 425 9.65 -5.29 -22.75
CA GLU A 425 10.89 -5.23 -21.96
C GLU A 425 10.67 -5.47 -20.46
N GLU A 426 9.46 -5.33 -19.93
CA GLU A 426 9.20 -5.59 -18.50
C GLU A 426 9.12 -7.09 -18.21
N ASP A 427 9.35 -7.48 -16.96
CA ASP A 427 9.32 -8.88 -16.51
C ASP A 427 8.00 -9.24 -15.82
N PHE A 428 7.28 -8.25 -15.31
CA PHE A 428 5.97 -8.37 -14.69
C PHE A 428 5.13 -7.13 -14.96
N PHE A 429 3.82 -7.28 -14.91
CA PHE A 429 2.86 -6.19 -14.98
C PHE A 429 2.32 -5.88 -13.59
N THR A 430 2.37 -4.62 -13.18
CA THR A 430 1.71 -4.14 -11.97
C THR A 430 0.73 -3.03 -12.31
N GLY A 431 -0.54 -3.19 -11.93
CA GLY A 431 -1.59 -2.24 -12.27
C GLY A 431 -2.96 -2.64 -11.73
N VAL A 432 -3.93 -1.75 -11.88
CA VAL A 432 -5.33 -2.00 -11.53
C VAL A 432 -6.19 -2.32 -12.75
N ARG A 433 -5.72 -1.98 -13.95
CA ARG A 433 -6.50 -1.99 -15.18
C ARG A 433 -5.77 -2.71 -16.30
N LEU A 434 -6.35 -3.79 -16.77
CA LEU A 434 -5.84 -4.55 -17.91
C LEU A 434 -6.35 -3.99 -19.24
N SER A 435 -7.59 -3.53 -19.28
CA SER A 435 -8.20 -2.80 -20.39
C SER A 435 -9.27 -1.85 -19.83
N ARG A 436 -9.97 -1.14 -20.69
CA ARG A 436 -10.94 -0.11 -20.28
C ARG A 436 -12.00 -0.63 -19.30
N ASP A 437 -12.41 -1.87 -19.45
CA ASP A 437 -13.51 -2.52 -18.76
C ASP A 437 -13.10 -3.79 -17.98
N ARG A 438 -11.78 -4.04 -17.82
CA ARG A 438 -11.25 -5.19 -17.07
C ARG A 438 -10.31 -4.73 -15.98
N LEU A 439 -10.79 -4.81 -14.75
CA LEU A 439 -10.07 -4.42 -13.54
C LEU A 439 -9.62 -5.63 -12.74
N ILE A 440 -8.51 -5.47 -12.04
CA ILE A 440 -7.93 -6.44 -11.11
C ILE A 440 -7.74 -5.84 -9.71
N ARG A 441 -8.57 -4.87 -9.37
CA ARG A 441 -8.64 -4.26 -8.05
C ARG A 441 -10.08 -3.90 -7.72
N GLY A 442 -10.46 -4.10 -6.43
CA GLY A 442 -11.80 -3.88 -5.96
C GLY A 442 -12.23 -2.42 -5.88
N SER A 443 -11.41 -1.52 -5.36
CA SER A 443 -11.71 -0.10 -5.21
C SER A 443 -11.06 0.73 -6.29
N TYR A 444 -11.83 1.27 -7.24
CA TYR A 444 -11.32 2.17 -8.26
C TYR A 444 -12.44 3.05 -8.84
N ALA A 445 -12.87 4.04 -8.05
CA ALA A 445 -14.04 4.85 -8.36
C ALA A 445 -13.82 5.93 -9.45
N MET A 446 -12.58 6.34 -9.72
CA MET A 446 -12.28 7.44 -10.63
C MET A 446 -12.46 7.10 -12.09
N CYS A 447 -12.17 5.89 -12.45
CA CYS A 447 -12.14 5.49 -13.83
C CYS A 447 -13.43 4.80 -14.22
N ASP A 448 -13.68 4.79 -15.51
CA ASP A 448 -14.76 4.01 -16.12
C ASP A 448 -14.57 2.52 -15.79
N ALA A 449 -14.95 2.13 -14.58
CA ALA A 449 -14.89 0.76 -14.11
C ALA A 449 -16.25 0.09 -14.29
N PRO A 450 -16.32 -1.14 -14.79
CA PRO A 450 -17.58 -1.87 -14.86
C PRO A 450 -18.12 -2.13 -13.45
N LEU A 451 -19.45 -2.12 -13.30
CA LEU A 451 -20.09 -2.66 -12.12
C LEU A 451 -19.80 -4.17 -12.02
N GLY A 452 -19.90 -4.73 -10.83
CA GLY A 452 -19.53 -6.12 -10.56
C GLY A 452 -18.15 -6.25 -9.93
N HIS A 453 -17.54 -5.13 -9.57
CA HIS A 453 -16.39 -5.10 -8.70
C HIS A 453 -16.79 -5.35 -7.26
N ILE A 454 -15.83 -5.82 -6.42
CA ILE A 454 -16.13 -6.22 -5.05
C ILE A 454 -16.77 -5.11 -4.20
N GLN A 455 -16.55 -3.82 -4.52
CA GLN A 455 -17.20 -2.71 -3.80
C GLN A 455 -18.47 -2.21 -4.47
N THR A 456 -18.76 -2.61 -5.68
CA THR A 456 -19.88 -2.13 -6.49
C THR A 456 -20.88 -3.24 -6.80
N ASP A 457 -20.60 -4.47 -6.37
CA ASP A 457 -21.46 -5.63 -6.53
C ASP A 457 -21.92 -6.14 -5.16
N LYS A 458 -22.93 -6.97 -5.16
CA LYS A 458 -23.46 -7.60 -3.92
C LYS A 458 -22.34 -8.38 -3.23
N PRO A 459 -22.07 -8.13 -1.93
CA PRO A 459 -21.02 -8.82 -1.20
C PRO A 459 -21.19 -10.34 -1.19
N GLY A 460 -20.13 -11.04 -1.54
CA GLY A 460 -20.04 -12.50 -1.59
C GLY A 460 -18.60 -12.94 -1.70
N THR A 461 -18.32 -14.22 -1.58
CA THR A 461 -16.96 -14.74 -1.64
C THR A 461 -16.66 -15.52 -2.92
N SER A 462 -17.52 -15.44 -3.94
CA SER A 462 -17.29 -16.08 -5.26
C SER A 462 -16.45 -15.24 -6.23
N HIS A 463 -16.17 -13.98 -5.88
CA HIS A 463 -15.38 -13.07 -6.73
C HIS A 463 -13.92 -13.52 -6.86
N ASN A 464 -13.39 -13.41 -8.09
CA ASN A 464 -11.97 -13.55 -8.43
C ASN A 464 -11.67 -12.76 -9.71
N TYR A 465 -10.38 -12.55 -10.00
CA TYR A 465 -9.93 -11.77 -11.16
C TYR A 465 -9.61 -12.61 -12.39
N ASP A 466 -9.78 -13.94 -12.35
CA ASP A 466 -9.32 -14.85 -13.40
C ASP A 466 -9.96 -14.57 -14.76
N ALA A 467 -11.29 -14.36 -14.80
CA ALA A 467 -11.99 -14.04 -16.04
C ALA A 467 -11.53 -12.69 -16.63
N ALA A 468 -11.27 -11.69 -15.78
CA ALA A 468 -10.73 -10.40 -16.22
C ALA A 468 -9.32 -10.55 -16.80
N ILE A 469 -8.46 -11.35 -16.17
CA ILE A 469 -7.08 -11.57 -16.64
C ILE A 469 -7.07 -12.38 -17.94
N ARG A 470 -7.93 -13.40 -18.08
CA ARG A 470 -8.04 -14.22 -19.31
C ARG A 470 -8.80 -13.57 -20.45
N GLY A 471 -9.34 -12.35 -20.26
CA GLY A 471 -10.16 -11.69 -21.28
C GLY A 471 -11.55 -12.33 -21.50
N GLU A 472 -12.04 -13.13 -20.55
CA GLU A 472 -13.32 -13.83 -20.61
C GLU A 472 -14.48 -13.00 -20.04
N SER A 473 -14.19 -11.89 -19.37
CA SER A 473 -15.21 -11.06 -18.74
C SER A 473 -16.00 -10.25 -19.76
N GLY A 474 -17.25 -10.60 -19.90
CA GLY A 474 -18.48 -9.86 -20.31
C GLY A 474 -18.53 -9.04 -21.57
N SER A 475 -17.50 -8.37 -21.97
CA SER A 475 -17.57 -7.34 -23.03
C SER A 475 -17.33 -7.86 -24.46
N GLU A 476 -16.71 -9.01 -24.62
CA GLU A 476 -16.29 -9.53 -25.94
C GLU A 476 -17.45 -9.85 -26.88
N ASN A 477 -18.61 -10.20 -26.33
CA ASN A 477 -19.80 -10.54 -27.13
C ASN A 477 -20.77 -9.38 -27.38
N SER A 478 -20.43 -8.17 -26.90
CA SER A 478 -21.38 -7.06 -26.84
C SER A 478 -20.87 -5.74 -27.42
N ALA A 479 -19.96 -5.77 -28.44
CA ALA A 479 -19.51 -4.57 -29.14
C ALA A 479 -20.70 -3.68 -29.55
N GLY A 480 -20.74 -2.46 -29.01
CA GLY A 480 -21.83 -1.52 -29.23
C GLY A 480 -22.99 -1.63 -28.24
N ALA A 481 -22.99 -2.65 -27.34
CA ALA A 481 -23.90 -2.68 -26.20
C ALA A 481 -23.57 -1.59 -25.19
N THR A 482 -24.53 -1.23 -24.36
CA THR A 482 -24.32 -0.30 -23.25
C THR A 482 -24.09 -1.10 -21.96
N MET A 483 -23.15 -0.66 -21.13
CA MET A 483 -22.93 -1.18 -19.79
C MET A 483 -22.96 -0.06 -18.75
N GLN A 484 -23.27 -0.38 -17.53
CA GLN A 484 -23.13 0.53 -16.42
C GLN A 484 -21.73 0.42 -15.85
N ILE A 485 -21.12 1.56 -15.56
CA ILE A 485 -19.81 1.66 -14.93
C ILE A 485 -19.91 2.56 -13.71
N GLN A 486 -19.05 2.33 -12.74
CA GLN A 486 -18.87 3.25 -11.64
C GLN A 486 -18.13 4.50 -12.13
N TYR A 487 -18.58 5.68 -11.70
CA TYR A 487 -17.95 6.97 -11.98
C TYR A 487 -18.00 7.83 -10.72
N GLY A 488 -16.87 7.86 -10.00
CA GLY A 488 -16.88 8.37 -8.64
C GLY A 488 -17.79 7.54 -7.73
N THR A 489 -18.67 8.22 -6.99
CA THR A 489 -19.70 7.56 -6.17
C THR A 489 -21.00 7.28 -6.95
N GLY A 490 -21.07 7.69 -8.22
CA GLY A 490 -22.24 7.53 -9.07
C GLY A 490 -22.09 6.44 -10.14
N VAL A 491 -23.16 6.24 -10.91
CA VAL A 491 -23.22 5.26 -12.02
C VAL A 491 -23.40 5.99 -13.34
N LYS A 492 -22.66 5.56 -14.36
CA LYS A 492 -22.74 6.10 -15.73
C LYS A 492 -22.93 4.98 -16.75
N THR A 493 -23.78 5.18 -17.73
CA THR A 493 -23.95 4.26 -18.85
C THR A 493 -23.00 4.62 -19.99
N VAL A 494 -22.19 3.67 -20.44
CA VAL A 494 -21.23 3.83 -21.54
C VAL A 494 -21.42 2.76 -22.61
N LYS A 495 -20.93 3.01 -23.81
CA LYS A 495 -20.85 1.98 -24.87
C LYS A 495 -19.59 1.14 -24.68
N VAL A 496 -19.76 -0.15 -24.77
CA VAL A 496 -18.66 -1.14 -24.71
C VAL A 496 -17.84 -1.08 -26.00
N ASN A 497 -16.52 -1.01 -25.87
CA ASN A 497 -15.59 -1.07 -27.00
C ASN A 497 -14.96 -2.47 -27.05
N ALA A 498 -15.32 -3.25 -28.05
CA ALA A 498 -14.85 -4.64 -28.22
C ALA A 498 -13.32 -4.79 -28.44
N ALA A 499 -12.65 -3.71 -28.85
CA ALA A 499 -11.20 -3.78 -29.11
C ALA A 499 -10.37 -4.01 -27.84
N ASP A 500 -10.90 -3.69 -26.66
CA ASP A 500 -10.19 -3.78 -25.39
C ASP A 500 -10.21 -5.19 -24.76
N GLY A 501 -11.08 -6.10 -25.24
CA GLY A 501 -11.20 -7.48 -24.76
C GLY A 501 -10.11 -8.45 -25.22
N SER A 502 -9.36 -8.10 -26.28
CA SER A 502 -8.41 -9.01 -26.94
C SER A 502 -7.05 -9.12 -26.25
N TYR A 503 -6.71 -8.19 -25.34
CA TYR A 503 -5.44 -8.24 -24.64
C TYR A 503 -5.46 -9.23 -23.47
N ILE A 504 -4.51 -10.16 -23.46
CA ILE A 504 -4.29 -11.14 -22.39
C ILE A 504 -2.84 -10.98 -21.93
N PRO A 505 -2.59 -10.70 -20.64
CA PRO A 505 -1.22 -10.62 -20.11
C PRO A 505 -0.46 -11.94 -20.28
N HIS A 506 0.81 -11.85 -20.60
CA HIS A 506 1.69 -13.02 -20.77
C HIS A 506 2.73 -13.17 -19.66
N LYS A 507 2.80 -12.21 -18.73
CA LYS A 507 3.76 -12.12 -17.63
C LYS A 507 3.03 -12.13 -16.29
N PRO A 508 3.72 -12.32 -15.16
CA PRO A 508 3.13 -12.20 -13.83
C PRO A 508 2.33 -10.91 -13.68
N VAL A 509 1.12 -11.02 -13.16
CA VAL A 509 0.19 -9.90 -12.96
C VAL A 509 0.08 -9.63 -11.46
N ILE A 510 0.35 -8.40 -11.05
CA ILE A 510 0.26 -7.95 -9.65
C ILE A 510 -0.78 -6.85 -9.57
N SER A 511 -1.78 -7.00 -8.70
CA SER A 511 -2.78 -5.96 -8.46
C SER A 511 -2.17 -4.82 -7.64
N HIS A 512 -2.25 -3.61 -8.17
CA HIS A 512 -1.60 -2.43 -7.63
C HIS A 512 -2.51 -1.67 -6.66
N GLU A 513 -1.95 -1.21 -5.54
CA GLU A 513 -2.62 -0.33 -4.56
C GLU A 513 -4.01 -0.82 -4.10
N VAL A 514 -4.08 -2.11 -3.77
CA VAL A 514 -5.28 -2.80 -3.32
C VAL A 514 -5.77 -2.23 -1.99
N GLY A 515 -7.09 -2.16 -1.80
CA GLY A 515 -7.71 -1.60 -0.61
C GLY A 515 -8.08 -0.14 -0.80
N GLN A 516 -7.43 0.78 -0.12
CA GLN A 516 -7.75 2.21 -0.10
C GLN A 516 -9.15 2.50 0.47
N TYR A 517 -9.56 1.73 1.49
CA TYR A 517 -10.77 2.01 2.26
C TYR A 517 -10.48 3.09 3.28
N ASP A 518 -11.24 4.19 3.25
CA ASP A 518 -11.02 5.35 4.10
C ASP A 518 -11.59 5.10 5.51
N PHE A 519 -10.72 5.09 6.52
CA PHE A 519 -11.08 4.99 7.93
C PHE A 519 -11.46 6.35 8.50
N PHE A 520 -12.41 6.35 9.42
CA PHE A 520 -12.69 7.56 10.20
C PHE A 520 -11.50 7.85 11.14
N PRO A 521 -11.12 9.14 11.38
CA PRO A 521 -9.93 9.46 12.16
C PRO A 521 -10.07 9.11 13.65
N ASP A 522 -8.98 8.63 14.26
CA ASP A 522 -8.83 8.54 15.72
C ASP A 522 -8.29 9.85 16.29
N PHE A 523 -9.13 10.63 16.96
CA PHE A 523 -8.73 11.90 17.56
C PHE A 523 -7.84 11.77 18.80
N ASP A 524 -7.62 10.57 19.32
CA ASP A 524 -6.67 10.31 20.40
C ASP A 524 -5.25 10.01 19.89
N GLU A 525 -5.08 9.79 18.59
CA GLU A 525 -3.79 9.44 17.96
C GLU A 525 -2.80 10.60 17.97
N ASP A 526 -3.26 11.86 18.00
CA ASP A 526 -2.39 13.06 18.08
C ASP A 526 -1.29 12.94 19.14
N LYS A 527 -1.58 12.33 20.28
CA LYS A 527 -0.66 12.13 21.41
C LYS A 527 0.57 11.28 21.07
N LEU A 528 0.48 10.44 20.04
CA LEU A 528 1.53 9.53 19.59
C LEU A 528 2.59 10.24 18.72
N TYR A 529 2.21 11.34 18.08
CA TYR A 529 3.09 12.09 17.17
C TYR A 529 4.03 13.03 17.96
N THR A 530 5.02 12.46 18.65
CA THR A 530 5.97 13.21 19.48
C THR A 530 7.12 13.85 18.68
N GLY A 531 7.28 13.46 17.41
CA GLY A 531 8.30 13.95 16.48
C GLY A 531 7.96 15.29 15.78
N PRO A 532 8.70 15.67 14.73
CA PRO A 532 8.49 16.92 14.01
C PRO A 532 7.21 16.94 13.17
N LEU A 533 6.72 15.78 12.69
CA LEU A 533 5.51 15.73 11.90
C LEU A 533 4.29 15.56 12.80
N LYS A 534 3.28 16.42 12.61
CA LYS A 534 2.06 16.48 13.41
C LYS A 534 0.81 16.29 12.57
N PRO A 535 -0.19 15.52 13.03
CA PRO A 535 -1.45 15.31 12.35
C PRO A 535 -2.43 16.47 12.60
N ARG A 536 -2.07 17.71 12.23
CA ARG A 536 -2.90 18.90 12.47
C ARG A 536 -4.21 18.93 11.70
N TYR A 537 -4.39 18.04 10.72
CA TYR A 537 -5.68 17.79 10.10
C TYR A 537 -6.74 17.29 11.10
N LEU A 538 -6.34 16.62 12.18
CA LEU A 538 -7.25 16.20 13.25
C LEU A 538 -7.93 17.40 13.93
N ASP A 539 -7.23 18.52 14.09
CA ASP A 539 -7.83 19.75 14.61
C ASP A 539 -8.91 20.27 13.67
N ILE A 540 -8.66 20.28 12.35
CA ILE A 540 -9.60 20.74 11.33
C ILE A 540 -10.85 19.87 11.32
N PHE A 541 -10.68 18.53 11.34
CA PHE A 541 -11.80 17.61 11.37
C PHE A 541 -12.59 17.70 12.68
N ARG A 542 -11.92 17.90 13.81
CA ARG A 542 -12.57 18.13 15.11
C ARG A 542 -13.44 19.40 15.06
N GLU A 543 -12.89 20.53 14.60
CA GLU A 543 -13.60 21.79 14.46
C GLU A 543 -14.88 21.62 13.61
N ARG A 544 -14.80 20.91 12.46
CA ARG A 544 -15.96 20.63 11.60
C ARG A 544 -17.03 19.78 12.31
N LEU A 545 -16.63 18.73 13.03
CA LEU A 545 -17.57 17.89 13.78
C LEU A 545 -18.21 18.65 14.95
N GLU A 546 -17.46 19.53 15.63
CA GLU A 546 -17.98 20.38 16.71
C GLU A 546 -19.01 21.38 16.17
N GLU A 547 -18.77 22.03 15.02
CA GLU A 547 -19.71 22.91 14.34
C GLU A 547 -21.04 22.22 14.01
N LYS A 548 -21.02 20.92 13.71
CA LYS A 548 -22.18 20.08 13.42
C LYS A 548 -22.77 19.36 14.63
N ASN A 549 -22.26 19.58 15.83
CA ASN A 549 -22.61 18.88 17.07
C ASN A 549 -22.50 17.33 16.93
N LEU A 550 -21.47 16.86 16.22
CA LEU A 550 -21.20 15.43 15.98
C LEU A 550 -19.98 14.90 16.74
N PHE A 551 -19.11 15.80 17.24
CA PHE A 551 -17.87 15.37 17.87
C PHE A 551 -18.08 14.40 19.04
N SER A 552 -19.16 14.49 19.80
CA SER A 552 -19.46 13.53 20.88
C SER A 552 -19.65 12.08 20.41
N GLN A 553 -19.90 11.86 19.11
CA GLN A 553 -20.14 10.54 18.52
C GLN A 553 -18.89 10.00 17.77
N TRP A 554 -17.78 10.75 17.77
CA TRP A 554 -16.63 10.40 16.93
C TRP A 554 -16.08 8.98 17.19
N ARG A 555 -16.07 8.54 18.46
CA ARG A 555 -15.57 7.20 18.82
C ARG A 555 -16.47 6.09 18.22
N ASP A 556 -17.78 6.26 18.30
CA ASP A 556 -18.73 5.31 17.71
C ASP A 556 -18.59 5.28 16.17
N MET A 557 -18.39 6.44 15.52
CA MET A 557 -18.15 6.53 14.09
C MET A 557 -16.83 5.83 13.70
N TYR A 558 -15.75 6.08 14.45
CA TYR A 558 -14.45 5.43 14.25
C TYR A 558 -14.56 3.91 14.34
N GLU A 559 -15.22 3.40 15.39
CA GLU A 559 -15.44 1.96 15.59
C GLU A 559 -16.28 1.33 14.47
N ALA A 560 -17.36 2.00 14.07
CA ALA A 560 -18.25 1.51 13.04
C ALA A 560 -17.59 1.47 11.66
N VAL A 561 -16.94 2.56 11.26
CA VAL A 561 -16.23 2.65 9.95
C VAL A 561 -15.05 1.68 9.94
N GLY A 562 -14.26 1.61 11.00
CA GLY A 562 -13.10 0.73 11.07
C GLY A 562 -13.45 -0.76 10.99
N ALA A 563 -14.53 -1.18 11.64
CA ALA A 563 -15.02 -2.55 11.54
C ALA A 563 -15.49 -2.90 10.12
N HIS A 564 -16.21 -1.98 9.47
CA HIS A 564 -16.65 -2.13 8.08
C HIS A 564 -15.47 -2.18 7.09
N CYS A 565 -14.53 -1.23 7.15
CA CYS A 565 -13.34 -1.21 6.30
C CYS A 565 -12.52 -2.50 6.44
N THR A 566 -12.39 -3.03 7.66
CA THR A 566 -11.71 -4.31 7.92
C THR A 566 -12.37 -5.48 7.20
N GLN A 567 -13.72 -5.51 7.14
CA GLN A 567 -14.45 -6.51 6.36
C GLN A 567 -14.20 -6.34 4.86
N CYS A 568 -14.21 -5.10 4.35
CA CYS A 568 -13.89 -4.82 2.95
C CYS A 568 -12.48 -5.28 2.57
N TYR A 569 -11.50 -5.05 3.44
CA TYR A 569 -10.12 -5.55 3.25
C TYR A 569 -10.05 -7.08 3.20
N LYS A 570 -10.81 -7.76 4.06
CA LYS A 570 -10.89 -9.23 4.05
C LYS A 570 -11.44 -9.73 2.71
N ASP A 571 -12.55 -9.17 2.25
CA ASP A 571 -13.21 -9.57 1.02
C ASP A 571 -12.33 -9.37 -0.22
N GLU A 572 -11.63 -8.23 -0.30
CA GLU A 572 -10.73 -7.91 -1.41
C GLU A 572 -9.44 -8.75 -1.38
N THR A 573 -8.82 -8.90 -0.22
CA THR A 573 -7.62 -9.74 -0.07
C THR A 573 -7.94 -11.19 -0.41
N GLU A 574 -9.07 -11.73 0.05
CA GLU A 574 -9.51 -13.08 -0.30
C GLU A 574 -9.83 -13.22 -1.80
N THR A 575 -10.36 -12.16 -2.44
CA THR A 575 -10.57 -12.16 -3.89
C THR A 575 -9.24 -12.32 -4.64
N ALA A 576 -8.20 -11.62 -4.22
CA ALA A 576 -6.84 -11.78 -4.77
C ALA A 576 -6.28 -13.19 -4.48
N MET A 577 -6.45 -13.70 -3.26
CA MET A 577 -5.97 -15.03 -2.86
C MET A 577 -6.71 -16.16 -3.60
N ARG A 578 -7.97 -15.96 -4.04
CA ARG A 578 -8.75 -16.91 -4.88
C ARG A 578 -8.43 -16.81 -6.37
N SER A 579 -7.74 -15.77 -6.82
CA SER A 579 -7.43 -15.53 -8.24
C SER A 579 -6.21 -16.35 -8.67
N ALA A 580 -6.43 -17.41 -9.45
CA ALA A 580 -5.37 -18.32 -9.90
C ALA A 580 -4.40 -17.67 -10.90
N GLU A 581 -4.91 -16.73 -11.70
CA GLU A 581 -4.14 -16.03 -12.74
C GLU A 581 -3.36 -14.82 -12.21
N LEU A 582 -3.56 -14.45 -10.92
CA LEU A 582 -2.87 -13.35 -10.26
C LEU A 582 -1.62 -13.88 -9.54
N SER A 583 -0.51 -13.13 -9.60
CA SER A 583 0.76 -13.46 -8.95
C SER A 583 1.03 -12.67 -7.67
N GLY A 584 0.16 -11.74 -7.33
CA GLY A 584 0.29 -10.95 -6.11
C GLY A 584 -0.58 -9.70 -6.10
N PHE A 585 -0.51 -9.01 -4.98
CA PHE A 585 -1.11 -7.69 -4.78
C PHE A 585 -0.19 -6.80 -3.95
N GLN A 586 -0.43 -5.50 -4.02
CA GLN A 586 0.26 -4.48 -3.21
C GLN A 586 -0.81 -3.62 -2.53
N LEU A 587 -0.92 -3.71 -1.21
CA LEU A 587 -1.87 -2.91 -0.44
C LEU A 587 -1.46 -1.43 -0.44
N LEU A 588 -2.38 -0.55 -0.58
CA LEU A 588 -2.34 0.84 -0.16
C LEU A 588 -3.46 1.09 0.85
N ASP A 589 -3.24 0.87 2.11
CA ASP A 589 -2.02 0.28 2.63
C ASP A 589 -2.35 -0.63 3.83
N LEU A 590 -1.37 -1.27 4.40
CA LEU A 590 -1.50 -1.94 5.70
C LEU A 590 -1.56 -0.92 6.85
N GLN A 591 -0.89 0.22 6.68
CA GLN A 591 -0.85 1.36 7.60
C GLN A 591 -1.43 2.60 6.96
N ASP A 592 -1.79 3.58 7.78
CA ASP A 592 -2.16 4.90 7.26
C ASP A 592 -1.02 5.51 6.44
N PHE A 593 -1.38 6.05 5.29
CA PHE A 593 -0.45 6.69 4.38
C PHE A 593 -0.69 8.19 4.31
N ASN A 594 -0.03 8.95 5.20
CA ASN A 594 -0.15 10.40 5.28
C ASN A 594 0.74 11.17 4.31
N GLY A 595 1.19 10.53 3.25
CA GLY A 595 2.10 11.08 2.24
C GLY A 595 1.45 11.43 0.93
N GLN A 596 0.17 11.12 0.77
CA GLN A 596 -0.59 11.42 -0.44
C GLN A 596 -2.02 11.78 -0.04
N GLY A 597 -2.19 13.03 0.39
CA GLY A 597 -3.38 13.41 1.13
C GLY A 597 -3.34 12.84 2.56
N VAL A 598 -4.41 12.98 3.29
CA VAL A 598 -4.61 12.27 4.56
C VAL A 598 -5.27 10.94 4.23
N SER A 599 -4.48 9.95 3.83
CA SER A 599 -4.99 8.63 3.47
C SER A 599 -5.00 7.73 4.70
N LEU A 600 -6.10 7.78 5.47
CA LEU A 600 -6.32 6.95 6.66
C LEU A 600 -6.81 5.56 6.24
N VAL A 601 -6.00 4.83 5.49
CA VAL A 601 -6.39 3.58 4.82
C VAL A 601 -5.90 2.31 5.51
N GLY A 602 -5.10 2.41 6.56
CA GLY A 602 -4.49 1.25 7.22
C GLY A 602 -5.36 0.66 8.34
N ILE A 603 -5.21 -0.65 8.55
CA ILE A 603 -5.57 -1.31 9.82
C ILE A 603 -4.56 -1.00 10.95
N LEU A 604 -3.41 -0.46 10.57
CA LEU A 604 -2.40 0.13 11.44
C LEU A 604 -2.38 1.64 11.22
N ASN A 605 -1.97 2.38 12.23
CA ASN A 605 -1.73 3.82 12.09
C ASN A 605 -0.39 4.10 11.36
N ALA A 606 -0.06 5.36 11.11
CA ALA A 606 1.17 5.75 10.43
C ALA A 606 2.47 5.37 11.19
N LEU A 607 2.37 5.05 12.47
CA LEU A 607 3.46 4.55 13.31
C LEU A 607 3.59 3.02 13.29
N MET A 608 2.79 2.31 12.50
CA MET A 608 2.69 0.84 12.46
C MET A 608 2.10 0.23 13.73
N GLU A 609 1.33 0.98 14.52
CA GLU A 609 0.60 0.47 15.67
C GLU A 609 -0.82 0.05 15.27
N SER A 610 -1.33 -1.02 15.91
CA SER A 610 -2.66 -1.55 15.59
C SER A 610 -3.77 -0.59 16.02
N LYS A 611 -4.72 -0.30 15.12
CA LYS A 611 -5.96 0.41 15.43
C LYS A 611 -6.98 -0.43 16.22
N GLY A 612 -6.69 -1.71 16.47
CA GLY A 612 -7.51 -2.61 17.30
C GLY A 612 -8.65 -3.33 16.59
N PHE A 613 -8.86 -3.11 15.30
CA PHE A 613 -9.97 -3.74 14.56
C PHE A 613 -9.76 -5.21 14.22
N ILE A 614 -8.49 -5.62 14.04
CA ILE A 614 -8.15 -7.01 13.71
C ILE A 614 -6.76 -7.37 14.27
N THR A 615 -6.63 -8.61 14.75
CA THR A 615 -5.33 -9.11 15.21
C THR A 615 -4.50 -9.66 14.04
N PRO A 616 -3.16 -9.71 14.16
CA PRO A 616 -2.29 -10.32 13.16
C PRO A 616 -2.71 -11.75 12.79
N GLU A 617 -3.07 -12.57 13.78
CA GLU A 617 -3.48 -13.96 13.58
C GLU A 617 -4.76 -14.05 12.75
N LYS A 618 -5.74 -13.17 13.03
CA LYS A 618 -6.99 -13.14 12.28
C LYS A 618 -6.79 -12.61 10.85
N TRP A 619 -5.91 -11.63 10.65
CA TRP A 619 -5.54 -11.16 9.32
C TRP A 619 -4.84 -12.25 8.52
N ARG A 620 -3.92 -12.99 9.12
CA ARG A 620 -3.24 -14.11 8.47
C ARG A 620 -4.16 -15.28 8.12
N SER A 621 -5.35 -15.37 8.66
CA SER A 621 -6.31 -16.40 8.25
C SER A 621 -6.74 -16.29 6.79
N PHE A 622 -6.55 -15.11 6.17
CA PHE A 622 -6.83 -14.85 4.75
C PHE A 622 -5.64 -14.21 3.98
N CYS A 623 -4.56 -13.84 4.65
CA CYS A 623 -3.38 -13.20 4.04
C CYS A 623 -2.10 -13.89 4.54
N ASP A 624 -1.82 -15.12 4.06
CA ASP A 624 -0.61 -15.88 4.38
C ASP A 624 -0.18 -16.74 3.19
N SER A 625 0.97 -17.39 3.29
CA SER A 625 1.49 -18.36 2.29
C SER A 625 0.58 -19.56 2.07
N SER A 626 -0.23 -19.89 3.07
CA SER A 626 -1.27 -20.91 3.00
C SER A 626 -2.51 -20.44 3.73
N VAL A 627 -3.68 -20.47 3.05
CA VAL A 627 -4.97 -20.12 3.61
C VAL A 627 -6.06 -21.08 3.15
N VAL A 628 -7.08 -21.29 4.00
CA VAL A 628 -8.30 -22.03 3.63
C VAL A 628 -9.44 -21.03 3.45
N LEU A 629 -10.17 -21.13 2.33
CA LEU A 629 -11.19 -20.16 1.90
C LEU A 629 -12.51 -20.86 1.61
N ALA A 630 -13.63 -20.17 1.86
CA ALA A 630 -14.95 -20.56 1.39
C ALA A 630 -15.38 -19.67 0.21
N GLU A 631 -16.10 -20.26 -0.74
CA GLU A 631 -16.68 -19.58 -1.91
C GLU A 631 -18.18 -19.78 -1.91
N PHE A 632 -18.93 -18.68 -1.81
CA PHE A 632 -20.40 -18.61 -1.86
C PHE A 632 -20.85 -17.26 -2.45
N ASP A 633 -22.03 -17.22 -3.07
CA ASP A 633 -22.47 -16.07 -3.86
C ASP A 633 -22.99 -14.90 -3.01
N SER A 634 -23.48 -15.17 -1.80
CA SER A 634 -24.03 -14.13 -0.92
C SER A 634 -23.86 -14.49 0.55
N TYR A 635 -23.56 -13.49 1.36
CA TYR A 635 -23.59 -13.60 2.81
C TYR A 635 -25.01 -13.71 3.38
N VAL A 636 -26.03 -13.33 2.58
CA VAL A 636 -27.45 -13.47 2.93
C VAL A 636 -27.99 -14.77 2.36
N CYS A 637 -28.57 -15.60 3.22
CA CYS A 637 -29.15 -16.90 2.89
C CYS A 637 -30.63 -16.92 3.21
N SER A 638 -31.46 -17.36 2.24
CA SER A 638 -32.90 -17.52 2.40
C SER A 638 -33.23 -18.94 2.83
N ALA A 639 -34.27 -19.10 3.65
CA ALA A 639 -34.88 -20.41 3.95
C ALA A 639 -35.54 -21.06 2.72
N GLU A 640 -35.77 -20.30 1.63
CA GLU A 640 -36.34 -20.84 0.39
C GLU A 640 -35.30 -21.56 -0.48
N ASP A 641 -34.04 -21.14 -0.38
CA ASP A 641 -32.99 -21.60 -1.27
C ASP A 641 -31.96 -22.48 -0.53
N LYS A 642 -31.29 -23.31 -1.33
CA LYS A 642 -30.14 -24.06 -0.83
C LYS A 642 -28.87 -23.32 -1.21
N THR A 643 -27.98 -23.10 -0.24
CA THR A 643 -26.72 -22.40 -0.43
C THR A 643 -25.60 -23.39 -0.75
N GLU A 644 -25.00 -23.31 -1.94
CA GLU A 644 -23.77 -24.03 -2.25
C GLU A 644 -22.57 -23.29 -1.66
N ILE A 645 -21.74 -23.99 -0.91
CA ILE A 645 -20.47 -23.49 -0.36
C ILE A 645 -19.35 -24.40 -0.88
N LYS A 646 -18.41 -23.85 -1.62
CA LYS A 646 -17.20 -24.52 -2.09
C LYS A 646 -16.05 -24.16 -1.18
N PHE A 647 -15.11 -25.07 -1.01
CA PHE A 647 -13.93 -24.87 -0.19
C PHE A 647 -12.67 -24.95 -1.05
N LEU A 648 -11.76 -24.02 -0.81
CA LEU A 648 -10.50 -23.88 -1.51
C LEU A 648 -9.35 -23.82 -0.52
N ILE A 649 -8.18 -24.27 -0.97
CA ILE A 649 -6.92 -23.99 -0.31
C ILE A 649 -6.04 -23.23 -1.30
N SER A 650 -5.49 -22.10 -0.87
CA SER A 650 -4.42 -21.40 -1.57
C SER A 650 -3.13 -21.64 -0.80
N SER A 651 -2.14 -22.30 -1.43
CA SER A 651 -0.90 -22.70 -0.79
C SER A 651 0.22 -22.80 -1.81
N TYR A 652 1.41 -22.30 -1.49
CA TYR A 652 2.57 -22.30 -2.39
C TYR A 652 3.89 -22.50 -1.64
N GLY A 653 4.99 -22.53 -2.40
CA GLY A 653 6.34 -22.71 -1.88
C GLY A 653 6.67 -24.15 -1.48
N LYS A 654 7.80 -24.33 -0.80
CA LYS A 654 8.32 -25.64 -0.39
C LYS A 654 7.39 -26.41 0.57
N ASN A 655 6.64 -25.69 1.38
CA ASN A 655 5.74 -26.23 2.41
C ASN A 655 4.29 -26.32 1.96
N LYS A 656 4.06 -26.34 0.65
CA LYS A 656 2.72 -26.45 0.06
C LYS A 656 1.94 -27.64 0.65
N ILE A 657 0.71 -27.39 1.04
CA ILE A 657 -0.19 -28.40 1.60
C ILE A 657 -0.71 -29.28 0.45
N LYS A 658 -0.37 -30.56 0.45
CA LYS A 658 -0.73 -31.53 -0.61
C LYS A 658 -1.95 -32.37 -0.30
N SER A 659 -2.28 -32.57 0.98
CA SER A 659 -3.45 -33.36 1.37
C SER A 659 -3.84 -33.08 2.82
N GLY A 660 -5.06 -33.42 3.19
CA GLY A 660 -5.53 -33.24 4.56
C GLY A 660 -7.01 -33.56 4.71
N THR A 661 -7.55 -33.20 5.86
CA THR A 661 -8.98 -33.21 6.15
C THR A 661 -9.43 -31.77 6.40
N LEU A 662 -10.41 -31.30 5.65
CA LEU A 662 -11.16 -30.06 5.91
C LEU A 662 -12.25 -30.37 6.93
N SER A 663 -12.35 -29.60 7.99
CA SER A 663 -13.49 -29.59 8.91
C SER A 663 -14.26 -28.28 8.70
N TYR A 664 -15.61 -28.39 8.71
CA TYR A 664 -16.50 -27.24 8.58
C TYR A 664 -17.64 -27.31 9.60
N SER A 665 -18.12 -26.14 10.01
CA SER A 665 -19.34 -26.05 10.82
C SER A 665 -20.08 -24.74 10.51
N ILE A 666 -21.40 -24.78 10.37
CA ILE A 666 -22.30 -23.62 10.29
C ILE A 666 -23.20 -23.68 11.51
N LYS A 667 -23.10 -22.72 12.41
CA LYS A 667 -23.82 -22.71 13.69
C LYS A 667 -24.55 -21.41 13.88
N SER A 668 -25.85 -21.57 14.31
CA SER A 668 -26.72 -20.50 14.77
C SER A 668 -27.64 -21.03 15.88
N GLU A 669 -28.67 -20.29 16.27
CA GLU A 669 -29.65 -20.78 17.27
C GLU A 669 -30.45 -21.95 16.75
N GLU A 670 -30.82 -21.98 15.47
CA GLU A 670 -31.69 -22.98 14.85
C GLU A 670 -30.97 -23.90 13.85
N THR A 671 -29.66 -23.72 13.67
CA THR A 671 -28.83 -24.47 12.69
C THR A 671 -27.57 -25.02 13.34
N ASP A 672 -27.29 -26.31 13.15
CA ASP A 672 -25.96 -26.92 13.42
C ASP A 672 -25.65 -27.91 12.28
N ILE A 673 -24.95 -27.42 11.27
CA ILE A 673 -24.47 -28.20 10.12
C ILE A 673 -22.96 -28.34 10.28
N SER A 674 -22.46 -29.58 10.39
CA SER A 674 -21.03 -29.80 10.54
C SER A 674 -20.58 -31.09 9.85
N GLY A 675 -19.30 -31.15 9.47
CA GLY A 675 -18.75 -32.33 8.83
C GLY A 675 -17.25 -32.19 8.52
N SER A 676 -16.75 -33.18 7.80
CA SER A 676 -15.38 -33.20 7.32
C SER A 676 -15.28 -33.79 5.91
N ILE A 677 -14.30 -33.33 5.15
CA ILE A 677 -13.99 -33.75 3.77
C ILE A 677 -12.51 -34.04 3.69
N ASP A 678 -12.11 -35.26 3.32
CA ASP A 678 -10.72 -35.55 3.00
C ASP A 678 -10.38 -35.02 1.60
N PHE A 679 -9.23 -34.39 1.45
CA PHE A 679 -8.83 -33.80 0.19
C PHE A 679 -7.38 -34.09 -0.19
N GLU A 680 -7.13 -34.03 -1.50
CA GLU A 680 -5.83 -33.91 -2.11
C GLU A 680 -5.78 -32.62 -2.93
N SER A 681 -4.73 -31.82 -2.79
CA SER A 681 -4.51 -30.61 -3.59
C SER A 681 -3.65 -30.92 -4.82
N GLY A 682 -3.90 -30.21 -5.93
CA GLY A 682 -3.10 -30.28 -7.14
C GLY A 682 -1.73 -29.59 -7.03
N GLU A 683 -1.01 -29.54 -8.14
CA GLU A 683 0.27 -28.83 -8.21
C GLU A 683 0.09 -27.30 -8.30
N GLU A 684 -1.10 -26.82 -8.67
CA GLU A 684 -1.41 -25.40 -8.75
C GLU A 684 -1.53 -24.77 -7.35
N ARG A 685 -1.26 -23.44 -7.23
CA ARG A 685 -1.37 -22.69 -5.98
C ARG A 685 -2.75 -22.82 -5.35
N ILE A 686 -3.81 -22.76 -6.16
CA ILE A 686 -5.19 -22.86 -5.71
C ILE A 686 -5.75 -24.23 -6.04
N SER A 687 -6.33 -24.89 -5.05
CA SER A 687 -7.00 -26.16 -5.22
C SER A 687 -8.39 -26.15 -4.59
N ARG A 688 -9.40 -26.63 -5.34
CA ARG A 688 -10.73 -26.89 -4.79
C ARG A 688 -10.70 -28.18 -4.00
N ILE A 689 -11.02 -28.12 -2.71
CA ILE A 689 -10.84 -29.23 -1.76
C ILE A 689 -12.19 -29.83 -1.28
N GLY A 690 -13.31 -29.29 -1.73
CA GLY A 690 -14.63 -29.83 -1.43
C GLY A 690 -15.74 -28.84 -1.66
N LYS A 691 -16.97 -29.31 -1.46
CA LYS A 691 -18.17 -28.48 -1.46
C LYS A 691 -19.28 -29.11 -0.62
N ILE A 692 -20.19 -28.27 -0.14
CA ILE A 692 -21.41 -28.69 0.52
C ILE A 692 -22.61 -27.91 -0.04
N THR A 693 -23.82 -28.43 0.20
CA THR A 693 -25.05 -27.69 -0.03
C THR A 693 -25.74 -27.57 1.35
N ALA A 694 -25.75 -26.36 1.88
CA ALA A 694 -26.42 -26.05 3.14
C ALA A 694 -27.91 -25.80 2.89
N ASP A 695 -28.75 -26.39 3.73
CA ASP A 695 -30.21 -26.25 3.67
C ASP A 695 -30.66 -25.53 4.97
N PHE A 696 -31.26 -24.35 4.81
CA PHE A 696 -31.74 -23.53 5.90
C PHE A 696 -33.27 -23.49 6.01
N SER A 697 -33.98 -24.43 5.37
CA SER A 697 -35.46 -24.47 5.32
C SER A 697 -36.13 -24.55 6.69
N ASN A 698 -35.40 -24.94 7.74
CA ASN A 698 -35.90 -25.03 9.11
C ASN A 698 -35.86 -23.71 9.89
N ILE A 699 -35.29 -22.64 9.32
CA ILE A 699 -35.18 -21.35 9.99
C ILE A 699 -36.53 -20.69 10.13
N THR A 700 -36.90 -20.38 11.39
CA THR A 700 -38.21 -19.77 11.74
C THR A 700 -38.11 -18.30 12.10
N LYS A 701 -36.89 -17.81 12.44
CA LYS A 701 -36.61 -16.42 12.76
C LYS A 701 -35.29 -15.99 12.12
N ALA A 702 -35.17 -14.68 11.84
CA ALA A 702 -33.93 -14.07 11.33
C ALA A 702 -32.79 -14.23 12.36
N GLN A 703 -31.64 -14.69 11.91
CA GLN A 703 -30.51 -14.96 12.80
C GLN A 703 -29.17 -14.91 12.06
N LYS A 704 -28.08 -14.72 12.81
CA LYS A 704 -26.73 -14.88 12.33
C LYS A 704 -26.25 -16.30 12.51
N ALA A 705 -25.45 -16.79 11.54
CA ALA A 705 -24.78 -18.07 11.65
C ALA A 705 -23.28 -17.88 11.38
N GLU A 706 -22.44 -18.60 12.11
CA GLU A 706 -21.00 -18.61 11.90
C GLU A 706 -20.59 -19.85 11.10
N LEU A 707 -20.07 -19.62 9.88
CA LEU A 707 -19.38 -20.63 9.10
C LEU A 707 -17.91 -20.63 9.52
N ASN A 708 -17.46 -21.71 10.16
CA ASN A 708 -16.06 -21.94 10.51
C ASN A 708 -15.51 -23.06 9.67
N ILE A 709 -14.30 -22.86 9.11
CA ILE A 709 -13.58 -23.84 8.32
C ILE A 709 -12.15 -23.99 8.84
N SER A 710 -11.62 -25.22 8.83
CA SER A 710 -10.26 -25.48 9.22
C SER A 710 -9.63 -26.65 8.47
N ALA A 711 -8.33 -26.56 8.16
CA ALA A 711 -7.56 -27.61 7.51
C ALA A 711 -6.08 -27.48 7.86
N LYS A 712 -5.43 -28.56 8.34
CA LYS A 712 -3.98 -28.55 8.62
C LYS A 712 -3.46 -27.40 9.50
N GLY A 713 -4.25 -26.97 10.49
CA GLY A 713 -3.90 -25.84 11.36
C GLY A 713 -4.25 -24.45 10.80
N LEU A 714 -4.69 -24.36 9.55
CA LEU A 714 -5.29 -23.15 8.99
C LEU A 714 -6.74 -23.04 9.47
N CYS A 715 -7.25 -21.84 9.63
CA CYS A 715 -8.65 -21.60 9.97
C CYS A 715 -9.14 -20.31 9.29
N ASN A 716 -10.44 -20.25 8.99
CA ASN A 716 -11.13 -19.04 8.56
C ASN A 716 -12.59 -19.08 9.02
N SER A 717 -13.23 -17.91 9.07
CA SER A 717 -14.63 -17.80 9.49
C SER A 717 -15.36 -16.72 8.71
N TYR A 718 -16.69 -16.93 8.57
CA TYR A 718 -17.59 -16.03 7.86
C TYR A 718 -18.91 -15.95 8.62
N THR A 719 -19.46 -14.74 8.76
CA THR A 719 -20.80 -14.55 9.32
C THR A 719 -21.82 -14.58 8.17
N LEU A 720 -22.82 -15.43 8.27
CA LEU A 720 -23.95 -15.51 7.34
C LEU A 720 -25.21 -14.96 8.01
N TRP A 721 -26.07 -14.30 7.26
CA TRP A 721 -27.40 -13.85 7.70
C TRP A 721 -28.46 -14.78 7.14
N LEU A 722 -29.17 -15.49 8.05
CA LEU A 722 -30.18 -16.47 7.69
C LEU A 722 -31.57 -15.85 7.91
N TYR A 723 -32.37 -15.82 6.86
CA TYR A 723 -33.71 -15.25 6.88
C TYR A 723 -34.79 -16.28 6.58
N PRO A 724 -35.84 -16.34 7.42
CA PRO A 724 -36.99 -17.20 7.19
C PRO A 724 -37.85 -16.68 6.03
N ASN A 725 -38.74 -17.52 5.53
CA ASN A 725 -39.79 -17.07 4.62
C ASN A 725 -40.69 -16.06 5.32
N THR A 726 -40.98 -14.97 4.60
CA THR A 726 -41.87 -13.92 5.11
C THR A 726 -43.02 -13.67 4.15
N ASP A 727 -44.26 -13.54 4.68
CA ASP A 727 -45.46 -13.21 3.90
C ASP A 727 -45.61 -11.70 3.70
N ILE A 728 -44.48 -10.99 3.61
CA ILE A 728 -44.44 -9.53 3.42
C ILE A 728 -44.46 -9.20 1.92
N THR A 729 -45.37 -8.32 1.54
CA THR A 729 -45.41 -7.68 0.21
C THR A 729 -45.08 -6.21 0.36
N ILE A 730 -44.11 -5.74 -0.40
CA ILE A 730 -43.67 -4.32 -0.40
C ILE A 730 -44.00 -3.73 -1.77
N THR A 731 -44.69 -2.59 -1.76
CA THR A 731 -45.02 -1.81 -2.97
C THR A 731 -44.67 -0.35 -2.75
N ALA A 732 -44.80 0.49 -3.78
CA ALA A 732 -44.65 1.95 -3.63
C ALA A 732 -45.66 2.59 -2.66
N GLY A 733 -46.74 1.92 -2.32
CA GLY A 733 -47.75 2.41 -1.39
C GLY A 733 -47.57 1.96 0.07
N GLY A 734 -46.72 0.97 0.33
CA GLY A 734 -46.52 0.49 1.70
C GLY A 734 -46.00 -0.94 1.83
N ILE A 735 -45.95 -1.40 3.06
CA ILE A 735 -45.61 -2.75 3.47
C ILE A 735 -46.91 -3.44 3.91
N TYR A 736 -47.17 -4.64 3.44
CA TYR A 736 -48.42 -5.38 3.66
C TYR A 736 -48.14 -6.82 4.09
N SER A 737 -48.92 -7.30 5.04
CA SER A 737 -49.05 -8.72 5.39
C SER A 737 -50.52 -9.11 5.38
N ALA A 738 -50.83 -10.36 5.75
CA ALA A 738 -52.23 -10.82 5.87
C ALA A 738 -53.04 -10.04 6.95
N ASP A 739 -52.36 -9.60 8.01
CA ASP A 739 -53.02 -9.06 9.21
C ASP A 739 -52.61 -7.61 9.53
N ASP A 740 -51.60 -7.04 8.89
CA ASP A 740 -51.05 -5.71 9.21
C ASP A 740 -50.55 -4.96 7.95
N GLU A 741 -50.53 -3.61 8.04
CA GLU A 741 -50.00 -2.75 6.97
C GLU A 741 -49.29 -1.53 7.54
N VAL A 742 -48.24 -1.08 6.83
CA VAL A 742 -47.57 0.23 7.04
C VAL A 742 -47.68 1.03 5.75
N LEU A 743 -48.35 2.16 5.80
CA LEU A 743 -48.55 2.99 4.61
C LEU A 743 -47.38 3.96 4.42
N PHE A 744 -46.93 4.14 3.19
CA PHE A 744 -45.93 5.14 2.82
C PHE A 744 -46.61 6.48 2.57
N ALA A 745 -46.07 7.52 3.20
CA ALA A 745 -46.53 8.89 3.06
C ALA A 745 -45.45 9.76 2.41
N ASP A 746 -45.91 10.71 1.60
CA ASP A 746 -45.02 11.68 0.91
C ASP A 746 -44.69 12.90 1.80
N SER A 747 -45.33 13.02 2.97
CA SER A 747 -45.11 14.12 3.90
C SER A 747 -45.49 13.78 5.34
N VAL A 748 -44.86 14.48 6.29
CA VAL A 748 -45.17 14.35 7.73
C VAL A 748 -46.66 14.59 8.01
N ASN A 749 -47.31 15.54 7.34
CA ASN A 749 -48.73 15.81 7.55
C ASN A 749 -49.63 14.66 7.11
N GLN A 750 -49.34 14.08 5.95
CA GLN A 750 -50.06 12.87 5.48
C GLN A 750 -49.86 11.70 6.43
N ALA A 751 -48.63 11.46 6.89
CA ALA A 751 -48.35 10.40 7.87
C ALA A 751 -49.14 10.63 9.17
N LYS A 752 -49.13 11.81 9.72
CA LYS A 752 -49.92 12.17 10.92
C LYS A 752 -51.41 11.99 10.74
N GLU A 753 -51.95 12.32 9.54
CA GLU A 753 -53.39 12.07 9.24
C GLU A 753 -53.72 10.57 9.21
N LEU A 754 -52.79 9.75 8.65
CA LEU A 754 -52.99 8.29 8.64
C LEU A 754 -52.90 7.70 10.05
N ILE A 755 -51.93 8.15 10.86
CA ILE A 755 -51.76 7.75 12.25
C ILE A 755 -52.99 8.14 13.10
N ALA A 756 -53.51 9.37 12.90
CA ALA A 756 -54.75 9.81 13.58
C ALA A 756 -55.98 9.00 13.21
N LYS A 757 -55.99 8.31 12.05
CA LYS A 757 -57.00 7.33 11.63
C LYS A 757 -56.74 5.91 12.13
N GLY A 758 -55.76 5.71 13.01
CA GLY A 758 -55.38 4.40 13.58
C GLY A 758 -54.61 3.50 12.63
N LYS A 759 -53.96 4.07 11.56
CA LYS A 759 -53.10 3.35 10.62
C LYS A 759 -51.66 3.47 11.05
N LYS A 760 -50.82 2.48 10.78
CA LYS A 760 -49.38 2.59 10.82
C LYS A 760 -48.91 3.33 9.55
N ALA A 761 -48.02 4.31 9.71
CA ALA A 761 -47.50 5.07 8.57
C ALA A 761 -46.08 5.57 8.82
N MET A 762 -45.28 5.64 7.76
CA MET A 762 -43.98 6.27 7.77
C MET A 762 -43.78 7.19 6.55
N VAL A 763 -42.87 8.15 6.64
CA VAL A 763 -42.53 9.05 5.54
C VAL A 763 -41.36 8.46 4.74
N ILE A 764 -41.53 8.31 3.43
CA ILE A 764 -40.45 7.97 2.52
C ILE A 764 -39.74 9.28 2.15
N THR A 765 -38.44 9.32 2.40
CA THR A 765 -37.60 10.49 2.22
C THR A 765 -36.50 10.26 1.16
N GLY A 766 -35.37 10.93 1.21
CA GLY A 766 -34.31 10.81 0.20
C GLY A 766 -34.49 11.75 -1.01
N GLY A 767 -35.22 12.88 -0.82
CA GLY A 767 -35.46 13.88 -1.84
C GLY A 767 -34.34 14.91 -2.02
N GLU A 768 -34.69 16.18 -2.34
CA GLU A 768 -33.71 17.25 -2.65
C GLU A 768 -32.69 17.55 -1.52
N ASN A 769 -33.09 17.40 -0.25
CA ASN A 769 -32.21 17.62 0.90
C ASN A 769 -31.53 16.32 1.37
N SER A 770 -30.95 15.60 0.43
CA SER A 770 -30.27 14.33 0.68
C SER A 770 -29.02 14.16 -0.18
N ILE A 771 -28.11 13.29 0.22
CA ILE A 771 -26.92 12.92 -0.55
C ILE A 771 -26.94 11.43 -0.88
N GLU A 772 -26.21 11.04 -1.90
CA GLU A 772 -26.04 9.63 -2.27
C GLU A 772 -25.23 8.89 -1.23
N ASN A 773 -25.66 7.65 -0.92
CA ASN A 773 -24.93 6.76 -0.04
C ASN A 773 -23.92 5.94 -0.83
N ALA A 774 -22.76 5.66 -0.22
CA ALA A 774 -21.81 4.66 -0.67
C ALA A 774 -21.82 3.48 0.31
N TYR A 775 -21.72 2.25 -0.22
CA TYR A 775 -21.62 1.07 0.62
C TYR A 775 -20.33 1.05 1.42
N CYS A 776 -19.21 1.40 0.78
CA CYS A 776 -17.92 1.59 1.44
C CYS A 776 -17.30 2.94 1.07
N ALA A 777 -16.52 3.49 1.98
CA ALA A 777 -15.65 4.63 1.71
C ALA A 777 -14.48 4.18 0.83
N ASP A 778 -14.21 4.93 -0.23
CA ASP A 778 -13.09 4.72 -1.11
C ASP A 778 -12.15 5.94 -1.12
N PHE A 779 -11.01 5.83 -1.81
CA PHE A 779 -9.98 6.86 -1.85
C PHE A 779 -10.41 8.21 -2.45
N TRP A 780 -11.60 8.31 -3.08
CA TRP A 780 -12.16 9.59 -3.53
C TRP A 780 -12.66 10.47 -2.41
N ASN A 781 -12.75 9.95 -1.19
CA ASN A 781 -13.02 10.74 0.00
C ASN A 781 -11.82 11.61 0.41
N TYR A 782 -10.62 11.34 -0.11
CA TYR A 782 -9.45 12.15 0.20
C TYR A 782 -9.52 13.50 -0.55
N HIS A 783 -9.25 14.56 0.18
CA HIS A 783 -9.25 15.94 -0.35
C HIS A 783 -8.40 16.08 -1.63
N MET A 784 -7.23 15.49 -1.66
CA MET A 784 -6.32 15.54 -2.80
C MET A 784 -6.97 15.01 -4.10
N PHE A 785 -7.63 13.87 -4.05
CA PHE A 785 -8.24 13.27 -5.25
C PHE A 785 -9.41 14.09 -5.79
N ARG A 786 -10.19 14.75 -4.93
CA ARG A 786 -11.25 15.64 -5.36
C ARG A 786 -10.70 16.89 -6.04
N VAL A 787 -9.64 17.49 -5.47
CA VAL A 787 -8.95 18.63 -6.11
C VAL A 787 -8.40 18.24 -7.49
N ILE A 788 -7.81 17.05 -7.62
CA ILE A 788 -7.35 16.51 -8.92
C ILE A 788 -8.53 16.34 -9.88
N SER A 789 -9.63 15.73 -9.44
CA SER A 789 -10.85 15.51 -10.22
C SER A 789 -11.44 16.81 -10.74
N GLU A 790 -11.54 17.82 -9.89
CA GLU A 790 -12.00 19.17 -10.23
C GLU A 790 -11.10 19.83 -11.27
N SER A 791 -9.77 19.70 -11.11
CA SER A 791 -8.78 20.24 -12.06
C SER A 791 -8.90 19.61 -13.45
N MET A 792 -9.36 18.36 -13.53
CA MET A 792 -9.64 17.64 -14.78
C MET A 792 -11.03 17.93 -15.35
N ASN A 793 -11.81 18.84 -14.78
CA ASN A 793 -13.22 19.09 -15.10
C ASN A 793 -14.11 17.84 -14.99
N LYS A 794 -13.81 16.97 -14.04
CA LYS A 794 -14.55 15.75 -13.71
C LYS A 794 -14.89 15.75 -12.21
N PRO A 795 -15.65 16.74 -11.71
CA PRO A 795 -15.94 16.82 -10.29
C PRO A 795 -16.65 15.54 -9.82
N VAL A 796 -16.15 14.96 -8.75
CA VAL A 796 -16.74 13.78 -8.11
C VAL A 796 -17.20 14.19 -6.73
N ALA A 797 -18.45 13.88 -6.39
CA ALA A 797 -18.94 14.09 -5.04
C ALA A 797 -18.20 13.15 -4.09
N ALA A 798 -17.79 13.65 -2.92
CA ALA A 798 -17.23 12.80 -1.90
C ALA A 798 -18.28 11.78 -1.43
N GLY A 799 -17.88 10.53 -1.26
CA GLY A 799 -18.72 9.44 -0.76
C GLY A 799 -18.99 9.53 0.73
N THR A 800 -19.82 8.62 1.23
CA THR A 800 -20.06 8.40 2.66
C THR A 800 -19.20 7.23 3.16
N MET A 801 -19.03 7.10 4.48
CA MET A 801 -18.08 6.16 5.09
C MET A 801 -18.74 4.92 5.73
N GLY A 802 -19.99 4.65 5.39
CA GLY A 802 -20.77 3.54 5.94
C GLY A 802 -21.77 3.98 7.01
N LEU A 803 -22.23 3.04 7.83
CA LEU A 803 -23.35 3.21 8.77
C LEU A 803 -22.89 3.12 10.22
N LEU A 804 -23.49 3.97 11.06
CA LEU A 804 -23.55 3.84 12.52
C LEU A 804 -24.99 3.49 12.89
N ILE A 805 -25.21 2.32 13.49
CA ILE A 805 -26.52 1.73 13.71
C ILE A 805 -26.80 1.60 15.20
N ASP A 806 -27.94 2.13 15.66
CA ASP A 806 -28.49 1.79 16.98
C ASP A 806 -29.18 0.42 16.89
N LYS A 807 -28.39 -0.64 16.99
CA LYS A 807 -28.84 -2.03 16.86
C LYS A 807 -29.84 -2.48 17.95
N ASP A 808 -29.92 -1.74 19.05
CA ASP A 808 -30.76 -2.02 20.21
C ASP A 808 -32.11 -1.27 20.12
N ASP A 809 -32.33 -0.43 19.09
CA ASP A 809 -33.63 0.18 18.84
C ASP A 809 -34.68 -0.89 18.50
N ALA A 810 -35.89 -0.75 19.06
CA ALA A 810 -36.97 -1.70 18.87
C ALA A 810 -37.30 -1.96 17.39
N LEU A 811 -37.15 -0.98 16.51
CA LEU A 811 -37.40 -1.09 15.07
C LEU A 811 -36.53 -2.16 14.40
N LEU A 812 -35.39 -2.50 14.96
CA LEU A 812 -34.45 -3.47 14.41
C LEU A 812 -34.45 -4.81 15.18
N SER A 813 -35.38 -5.01 16.13
CA SER A 813 -35.39 -6.19 17.00
C SER A 813 -35.56 -7.52 16.25
N ASP A 814 -36.24 -7.53 15.10
CA ASP A 814 -36.39 -8.70 14.23
C ASP A 814 -35.36 -8.71 13.06
N PHE A 815 -34.39 -7.76 13.06
CA PHE A 815 -33.34 -7.63 12.03
C PHE A 815 -31.96 -7.71 12.68
N PRO A 816 -31.37 -8.91 12.81
CA PRO A 816 -30.09 -9.09 13.52
C PRO A 816 -28.97 -8.34 12.82
N CYS A 817 -28.48 -7.28 13.45
CA CYS A 817 -27.45 -6.38 12.88
C CYS A 817 -26.37 -6.03 13.90
N GLU A 818 -25.28 -5.47 13.42
CA GLU A 818 -24.19 -4.89 14.20
C GLU A 818 -24.33 -3.37 14.29
N LYS A 819 -23.50 -2.71 15.09
CA LYS A 819 -23.40 -1.24 15.14
C LYS A 819 -22.93 -0.60 13.82
N TYR A 820 -22.45 -1.39 12.86
CA TYR A 820 -21.77 -0.95 11.66
C TYR A 820 -22.31 -1.64 10.40
N THR A 821 -21.92 -1.14 9.24
CA THR A 821 -22.27 -1.72 7.93
C THR A 821 -21.78 -3.17 7.83
N THR A 822 -22.70 -4.07 7.54
CA THR A 822 -22.41 -5.47 7.23
C THR A 822 -23.00 -5.83 5.85
N PRO A 823 -22.60 -6.95 5.22
CA PRO A 823 -23.06 -7.33 3.88
C PRO A 823 -24.56 -7.30 3.66
N GLN A 824 -25.37 -7.61 4.68
CA GLN A 824 -26.85 -7.55 4.59
C GLN A 824 -27.40 -6.14 4.33
N TRP A 825 -26.63 -5.07 4.61
CA TRP A 825 -27.06 -3.69 4.38
C TRP A 825 -26.78 -3.18 2.96
N TYR A 826 -26.09 -3.96 2.12
CA TYR A 826 -25.68 -3.52 0.78
C TYR A 826 -26.86 -2.97 -0.03
N GLU A 827 -27.95 -3.74 -0.14
CA GLU A 827 -29.13 -3.34 -0.92
C GLU A 827 -29.89 -2.17 -0.27
N ALA A 828 -29.95 -2.11 1.05
CA ALA A 828 -30.57 -0.98 1.75
C ALA A 828 -29.78 0.31 1.51
N VAL A 829 -28.45 0.26 1.48
CA VAL A 829 -27.58 1.42 1.22
C VAL A 829 -27.68 1.85 -0.24
N THR A 830 -27.54 0.92 -1.19
CA THR A 830 -27.53 1.23 -2.63
C THR A 830 -28.90 1.71 -3.17
N HIS A 831 -30.02 1.39 -2.46
CA HIS A 831 -31.36 1.87 -2.75
C HIS A 831 -31.80 2.98 -1.79
N SER A 832 -30.88 3.82 -1.32
CA SER A 832 -31.19 4.93 -0.41
C SER A 832 -30.41 6.20 -0.74
N ARG A 833 -30.88 7.28 -0.17
CA ARG A 833 -30.14 8.57 -0.11
C ARG A 833 -30.22 9.05 1.34
N ALA A 834 -29.11 9.49 1.93
CA ALA A 834 -29.10 9.99 3.30
C ALA A 834 -29.68 11.40 3.40
N ASP A 835 -30.67 11.59 4.26
CA ASP A 835 -31.25 12.91 4.54
C ASP A 835 -30.29 13.75 5.38
N ILE A 836 -30.10 15.02 5.01
CA ILE A 836 -29.29 16.00 5.76
C ILE A 836 -30.12 16.52 6.94
N LEU A 837 -29.62 16.29 8.15
CA LEU A 837 -30.27 16.64 9.42
C LEU A 837 -29.54 17.73 10.22
N ASP A 838 -28.67 18.52 9.60
CA ASP A 838 -27.86 19.55 10.26
C ASP A 838 -28.69 20.56 11.06
N ASP A 839 -29.87 20.91 10.54
CA ASP A 839 -30.82 21.81 11.21
C ASP A 839 -31.60 21.14 12.39
N CYS A 840 -31.35 19.89 12.64
CA CYS A 840 -32.06 19.09 13.66
C CYS A 840 -31.07 18.35 14.58
N PRO A 841 -30.23 19.07 15.36
CA PRO A 841 -29.14 18.48 16.14
C PRO A 841 -29.60 17.51 17.23
N ASP A 842 -30.84 17.59 17.66
CA ASP A 842 -31.42 16.71 18.68
C ASP A 842 -31.85 15.34 18.13
N ILE A 843 -31.87 15.16 16.81
CA ILE A 843 -32.23 13.88 16.20
C ILE A 843 -30.98 12.97 16.18
N ILE A 844 -31.10 11.85 16.83
CA ILE A 844 -30.17 10.71 16.72
C ILE A 844 -30.83 9.69 15.81
N PRO A 845 -30.30 9.46 14.58
CA PRO A 845 -30.85 8.44 13.68
C PRO A 845 -30.69 7.03 14.25
N ILE A 846 -31.66 6.15 13.97
CA ILE A 846 -31.58 4.71 14.24
C ILE A 846 -30.55 4.08 13.33
N VAL A 847 -30.54 4.51 12.06
CA VAL A 847 -29.49 4.21 11.09
C VAL A 847 -28.93 5.52 10.59
N GLN A 848 -27.79 5.89 11.13
CA GLN A 848 -27.03 7.08 10.76
C GLN A 848 -26.04 6.68 9.66
N VAL A 849 -25.93 7.52 8.62
CA VAL A 849 -24.85 7.43 7.65
C VAL A 849 -23.67 8.28 8.14
N VAL A 850 -22.49 7.72 8.20
CA VAL A 850 -21.27 8.45 8.53
C VAL A 850 -20.81 9.22 7.30
N ASP A 851 -20.74 10.53 7.40
CA ASP A 851 -20.26 11.39 6.32
C ASP A 851 -18.74 11.49 6.32
N ASN A 852 -18.15 11.89 5.19
CA ASN A 852 -16.71 12.12 5.11
C ASN A 852 -16.28 13.34 5.95
N ASN A 853 -14.96 13.42 6.21
CA ASN A 853 -14.35 14.39 7.11
C ASN A 853 -14.35 15.84 6.59
N GLU A 854 -14.80 16.05 5.34
CA GLU A 854 -14.84 17.41 4.77
C GLU A 854 -16.21 18.08 4.90
N ARG A 855 -17.30 17.31 4.71
CA ARG A 855 -18.68 17.79 4.86
C ARG A 855 -19.17 17.67 6.29
N CYS A 856 -18.91 16.56 6.95
CA CYS A 856 -19.33 16.25 8.31
C CYS A 856 -20.82 16.51 8.55
N HIS A 857 -21.70 16.18 7.57
CA HIS A 857 -23.14 16.31 7.75
C HIS A 857 -23.66 15.31 8.77
N ARG A 858 -24.69 15.70 9.53
CA ARG A 858 -25.54 14.76 10.23
C ARG A 858 -26.49 14.11 9.23
N LEU A 859 -26.32 12.81 8.99
CA LEU A 859 -27.05 12.11 7.94
C LEU A 859 -27.93 11.01 8.53
N GLY A 860 -29.20 10.94 8.08
CA GLY A 860 -30.14 9.93 8.54
C GLY A 860 -30.68 9.08 7.39
N MET A 861 -30.70 7.74 7.59
CA MET A 861 -31.32 6.80 6.67
C MET A 861 -32.62 6.24 7.25
N LEU A 862 -32.68 6.05 8.57
CA LEU A 862 -33.86 5.66 9.33
C LEU A 862 -33.85 6.42 10.66
N TYR A 863 -34.89 7.27 10.90
CA TYR A 863 -34.92 8.14 12.08
C TYR A 863 -36.34 8.57 12.45
N ARG A 864 -36.53 9.03 13.71
CA ARG A 864 -37.80 9.57 14.18
C ARG A 864 -37.74 11.09 14.24
N LYS A 865 -38.74 11.76 13.62
CA LYS A 865 -38.88 13.22 13.64
C LYS A 865 -40.37 13.57 13.74
N ASP A 866 -40.71 14.52 14.58
CA ASP A 866 -42.11 15.02 14.79
C ASP A 866 -43.11 13.92 15.13
N GLY A 867 -42.68 12.82 15.80
CA GLY A 867 -43.51 11.69 16.18
C GLY A 867 -43.83 10.74 15.01
N VAL A 868 -43.10 10.84 13.91
CA VAL A 868 -43.25 9.99 12.72
C VAL A 868 -41.90 9.33 12.37
N LEU A 869 -41.95 8.12 11.88
CA LEU A 869 -40.77 7.42 11.33
C LEU A 869 -40.48 7.95 9.93
N HIS A 870 -39.22 8.29 9.67
CA HIS A 870 -38.68 8.67 8.37
C HIS A 870 -37.75 7.57 7.88
N CYS A 871 -37.89 7.19 6.60
CA CYS A 871 -37.10 6.17 5.95
C CYS A 871 -36.68 6.65 4.56
N SER A 872 -35.39 6.72 4.31
CA SER A 872 -34.87 7.08 2.99
C SER A 872 -34.51 5.86 2.12
N ILE A 873 -34.71 4.65 2.65
CA ILE A 873 -34.56 3.39 1.90
C ILE A 873 -35.80 3.18 1.03
N LYS A 874 -35.60 3.05 -0.26
CA LYS A 874 -36.66 2.74 -1.23
C LYS A 874 -36.94 1.24 -1.24
N LEU A 875 -37.49 0.73 -0.13
CA LEU A 875 -37.74 -0.70 0.10
C LEU A 875 -38.43 -1.39 -1.07
N TYR A 876 -39.30 -0.68 -1.81
CA TYR A 876 -40.03 -1.20 -2.94
C TYR A 876 -39.19 -1.48 -4.18
N GLU A 877 -37.98 -0.86 -4.32
CA GLU A 877 -37.06 -1.10 -5.44
C GLU A 877 -36.32 -2.44 -5.30
N ALA A 878 -36.15 -2.91 -4.06
CA ALA A 878 -35.48 -4.19 -3.73
C ALA A 878 -36.41 -5.17 -3.01
N ALA A 879 -37.73 -5.07 -3.23
CA ALA A 879 -38.80 -5.76 -2.51
C ALA A 879 -38.77 -7.31 -2.54
N SER A 880 -38.06 -7.89 -3.51
CA SER A 880 -37.92 -9.36 -3.62
C SER A 880 -36.87 -9.96 -2.71
N LEU A 881 -35.95 -9.14 -2.20
CA LEU A 881 -34.75 -9.60 -1.49
C LEU A 881 -35.08 -9.96 -0.02
N PRO A 882 -34.54 -11.08 0.51
CA PRO A 882 -34.89 -11.57 1.85
C PRO A 882 -34.49 -10.57 2.96
N GLU A 883 -33.34 -9.91 2.87
CA GLU A 883 -32.87 -8.87 3.79
C GLU A 883 -33.81 -7.66 3.83
N ILE A 884 -34.34 -7.24 2.70
CA ILE A 884 -35.24 -6.09 2.58
C ILE A 884 -36.64 -6.46 3.11
N LYS A 885 -37.14 -7.66 2.80
CA LYS A 885 -38.40 -8.18 3.38
C LYS A 885 -38.30 -8.28 4.91
N GLN A 886 -37.14 -8.74 5.42
CA GLN A 886 -36.98 -8.88 6.87
C GLN A 886 -36.89 -7.53 7.57
N LEU A 887 -36.15 -6.55 6.97
CA LEU A 887 -36.11 -5.19 7.48
C LEU A 887 -37.52 -4.55 7.50
N ALA A 888 -38.27 -4.71 6.40
CA ALA A 888 -39.68 -4.24 6.31
C ALA A 888 -40.58 -4.90 7.35
N LYS A 889 -40.40 -6.20 7.61
CA LYS A 889 -41.13 -6.92 8.66
C LYS A 889 -40.80 -6.38 10.05
N SER A 890 -39.51 -6.14 10.33
CA SER A 890 -39.09 -5.57 11.62
C SER A 890 -39.68 -4.17 11.82
N ILE A 891 -39.67 -3.32 10.78
CA ILE A 891 -40.33 -2.02 10.82
C ILE A 891 -41.85 -2.17 11.08
N MET A 892 -42.55 -3.05 10.37
CA MET A 892 -43.99 -3.23 10.50
C MET A 892 -44.39 -3.70 11.90
N ASN A 893 -43.64 -4.59 12.51
CA ASN A 893 -43.91 -5.08 13.85
C ASN A 893 -43.70 -4.05 14.95
N ASN A 894 -42.80 -3.08 14.75
CA ASN A 894 -42.27 -2.23 15.82
C ASN A 894 -42.44 -0.70 15.57
N ILE A 895 -43.09 -0.29 14.49
CA ILE A 895 -43.41 1.12 14.21
C ILE A 895 -44.51 1.67 15.10
#